data_04ef3c45b11e266acbe491a354828af3
#
_entry.id   04ef3c45b11e266acbe491a354828af3
#
_cell.length_a   1.000
_cell.length_b   1.000
_cell.length_c   1.000
_cell.angle_alpha   90.00
_cell.angle_beta   90.00
_cell.angle_gamma   90.00
#
_symmetry.space_group_name_H-M   'P 1'
#
loop_
_entity.id
_entity.type
_entity.pdbx_description
1 polymer ?
#
loop_
_entity_poly.entity_id
_entity_poly.type
_entity_poly.pdbx_seq_one_letter_code
_entity_poly.pdbx_strand_id
1 'polypeptide(L)'
;MLIKRCLFCSFLLLLFPFNDFAFTGESLSIPVVALPGTKLLDREVAWEEIIDGVRLYQEERLALLKPRREHYWKRDLTSAEAYDRSVVPQRARFRKILGAVDLREPVSMIKGSKVGETDTYLVREVRWTVLKEVSPRPPLQEWPLLDVPTKIFGEGLLLEPKGKSRGFVVALPDADQLPESLVGLEKGVENSSQFARHLAENGFTVVVPVVIDRSNRWSRGTNRSSRSWIYSQSHELGRTVTGYEIQKIEALVDWFKQVGGTNSLVGVAGYGEGGLLALYAAALDTRIDATLVSGYFAPREEIWKEPIYRNLWGLLTEFGDAEIASLIAPRSLVVEYSEVPLYDGERNDGKAIEPPAELWTHPFEKVENEFKRISSLTGNVIGKRMLVSGEHSQTVPFGSPRALYGFMKMLKYEQPQPLSDVIPVSTPRYYDHRARMERMVEQMVGHTQLLLRDSEYVRQEFVEEWRKKSQEELRNFYREEMIGWIHDSLLSLNPRSKLVEKQAAYSCYEVLLDVLPHVEMWGVLTVPNDIPKGEKRPVVVMQHGRGGNPYTALNEEGSYYGIARRLAEKGFVVFTPFGNWTGETRFRWIDRIAKPAKNTLWSVVGRQHQQLFNWLKTLSFVDEGRVALYGKSIGGQAASLIASMVPEYALSINCAYFNESARKESSVYFPTSFVFHVDSEMPMWNRGHTLEYAEMANMLIFPRPFMVEHGKKDGIAPPGWVEHEYEKVRRHYKEQGVGEKTDLDHHEGGHIINGVKTIPFLHKYLDWRKQ
;
A
#
# COMPACT_ATOMS: atom_id res chain seq x y z
N MET A 1 -39.36 -24.07 -1.80
CA MET A 1 -40.39 -23.47 -0.91
C MET A 1 -39.76 -23.26 0.46
N LEU A 2 -39.78 -22.08 0.97
CA LEU A 2 -39.20 -21.43 2.16
C LEU A 2 -37.92 -20.61 1.89
N ILE A 3 -38.21 -19.41 1.45
CA ILE A 3 -37.30 -18.26 1.44
C ILE A 3 -37.22 -17.74 2.89
N LYS A 4 -36.07 -17.87 3.54
CA LYS A 4 -35.77 -17.09 4.75
C LYS A 4 -35.15 -15.77 4.38
N ARG A 5 -35.92 -14.69 4.56
CA ARG A 5 -35.47 -13.31 4.55
C ARG A 5 -34.41 -13.13 5.64
N CYS A 6 -33.15 -12.89 5.25
CA CYS A 6 -32.19 -12.26 6.16
C CYS A 6 -32.49 -10.77 6.20
N LEU A 7 -32.81 -10.27 7.38
CA LEU A 7 -32.92 -8.86 7.70
C LEU A 7 -31.54 -8.22 7.49
N PHE A 8 -31.47 -7.29 6.55
CA PHE A 8 -30.40 -6.31 6.46
C PHE A 8 -30.45 -5.43 7.71
N CYS A 9 -29.56 -5.65 8.68
CA CYS A 9 -29.21 -4.63 9.64
C CYS A 9 -28.39 -3.58 8.91
N SER A 10 -29.07 -2.54 8.44
CA SER A 10 -28.44 -1.28 8.06
C SER A 10 -27.81 -0.69 9.32
N PHE A 11 -26.50 -0.89 9.51
CA PHE A 11 -25.74 -0.07 10.42
C PHE A 11 -25.66 1.32 9.80
N LEU A 12 -26.54 2.20 10.26
CA LEU A 12 -26.43 3.62 10.05
C LEU A 12 -25.05 4.06 10.56
N LEU A 13 -24.14 4.34 9.64
CA LEU A 13 -23.07 5.28 9.89
C LEU A 13 -23.76 6.58 10.29
N LEU A 14 -23.74 6.89 11.56
CA LEU A 14 -24.13 8.19 12.07
C LEU A 14 -23.17 9.21 11.47
N LEU A 15 -23.56 9.74 10.33
CA LEU A 15 -23.09 11.02 9.82
C LEU A 15 -23.55 12.05 10.85
N PHE A 16 -22.68 12.38 11.78
CA PHE A 16 -22.87 13.58 12.56
C PHE A 16 -22.67 14.75 11.58
N PRO A 17 -23.70 15.60 11.40
CA PRO A 17 -23.51 16.82 10.64
C PRO A 17 -22.42 17.62 11.35
N PHE A 18 -21.54 18.23 10.56
CA PHE A 18 -20.65 19.30 11.02
C PHE A 18 -21.54 20.42 11.57
N ASN A 19 -21.84 20.38 12.86
CA ASN A 19 -22.33 21.57 13.52
C ASN A 19 -21.12 22.45 13.83
N ASP A 20 -21.11 23.64 13.26
CA ASP A 20 -20.32 24.75 13.75
C ASP A 20 -20.53 24.85 15.25
N PHE A 21 -19.58 24.39 16.05
CA PHE A 21 -19.62 24.53 17.48
C PHE A 21 -19.30 25.98 17.82
N ALA A 22 -20.34 26.82 17.77
CA ALA A 22 -20.30 28.07 18.47
C ALA A 22 -20.33 27.78 19.97
N PHE A 23 -19.30 28.19 20.68
CA PHE A 23 -19.28 28.21 22.14
C PHE A 23 -20.41 29.12 22.64
N THR A 24 -21.52 28.54 23.10
CA THR A 24 -22.58 29.25 23.84
C THR A 24 -22.24 29.26 25.32
N GLY A 25 -21.20 29.99 25.69
CA GLY A 25 -20.96 30.47 27.06
C GLY A 25 -20.83 31.98 26.98
N GLU A 26 -21.31 32.72 27.99
CA GLU A 26 -21.11 34.17 28.08
C GLU A 26 -19.64 34.50 27.76
N SER A 27 -19.41 35.28 26.71
CA SER A 27 -18.07 35.64 26.27
C SER A 27 -17.46 36.66 27.26
N LEU A 28 -16.94 36.16 28.34
CA LEU A 28 -15.83 36.87 29.01
C LEU A 28 -14.73 36.95 27.94
N SER A 29 -14.38 38.15 27.49
CA SER A 29 -13.34 38.34 26.49
C SER A 29 -12.05 37.70 27.00
N ILE A 30 -11.72 36.51 26.47
CA ILE A 30 -10.46 35.80 26.82
C ILE A 30 -9.34 36.70 26.33
N PRO A 31 -8.41 37.16 27.23
CA PRO A 31 -7.31 38.00 26.78
C PRO A 31 -6.47 37.24 25.73
N VAL A 32 -6.16 37.91 24.62
CA VAL A 32 -5.29 37.39 23.57
C VAL A 32 -3.85 37.36 24.11
N VAL A 33 -3.47 36.23 24.73
CA VAL A 33 -2.18 36.04 25.42
C VAL A 33 -1.51 34.76 24.91
N ALA A 34 -0.23 34.87 24.63
CA ALA A 34 0.61 33.71 24.29
C ALA A 34 1.10 32.99 25.57
N LEU A 35 1.41 31.70 25.44
CA LEU A 35 2.15 30.97 26.47
C LEU A 35 3.53 31.60 26.64
N PRO A 36 4.04 31.80 27.87
CA PRO A 36 5.39 32.32 28.07
C PRO A 36 6.46 31.56 27.31
N GLY A 37 7.30 32.27 26.58
CA GLY A 37 8.36 31.68 25.75
C GLY A 37 7.93 31.34 24.29
N THR A 38 6.70 31.69 23.91
CA THR A 38 6.21 31.55 22.54
C THR A 38 5.82 32.92 21.94
N LYS A 39 5.74 32.99 20.62
CA LYS A 39 5.13 34.14 19.92
C LYS A 39 3.61 34.04 19.97
N LEU A 40 2.92 35.15 19.80
CA LEU A 40 1.47 35.14 19.69
C LEU A 40 1.05 34.45 18.38
N LEU A 41 0.10 33.53 18.48
CA LEU A 41 -0.61 32.96 17.32
C LEU A 41 -1.76 33.92 16.96
N ASP A 42 -1.56 34.74 15.95
CA ASP A 42 -2.44 35.84 15.52
C ASP A 42 -3.40 35.47 14.39
N ARG A 43 -3.43 34.20 14.01
CA ARG A 43 -4.34 33.65 12.97
C ARG A 43 -5.18 32.48 13.52
N GLU A 44 -6.25 32.16 12.84
CA GLU A 44 -6.94 30.89 13.00
C GLU A 44 -6.17 29.81 12.28
N VAL A 45 -6.20 28.60 12.81
CA VAL A 45 -5.58 27.42 12.20
C VAL A 45 -6.67 26.54 11.64
N ALA A 46 -6.71 26.42 10.31
CA ALA A 46 -7.60 25.51 9.62
C ALA A 46 -6.92 24.15 9.46
N TRP A 47 -7.62 23.07 9.79
CA TRP A 47 -7.07 21.70 9.65
C TRP A 47 -6.74 21.36 8.19
N GLU A 48 -7.48 21.94 7.23
CA GLU A 48 -7.25 21.82 5.80
C GLU A 48 -5.84 22.29 5.41
N GLU A 49 -5.41 23.43 5.95
CA GLU A 49 -4.07 24.00 5.69
C GLU A 49 -2.97 23.07 6.18
N ILE A 50 -3.16 22.45 7.36
CA ILE A 50 -2.19 21.51 7.92
C ILE A 50 -2.06 20.27 7.03
N ILE A 51 -3.18 19.70 6.58
CA ILE A 51 -3.18 18.53 5.70
C ILE A 51 -2.62 18.87 4.32
N ASP A 52 -2.99 20.01 3.74
CA ASP A 52 -2.48 20.45 2.45
C ASP A 52 -0.97 20.74 2.50
N GLY A 53 -0.45 21.25 3.62
CA GLY A 53 0.99 21.41 3.84
C GLY A 53 1.71 20.06 3.83
N VAL A 54 1.18 19.04 4.50
CA VAL A 54 1.74 17.68 4.48
C VAL A 54 1.69 17.09 3.06
N ARG A 55 0.58 17.29 2.33
CA ARG A 55 0.45 16.84 0.94
C ARG A 55 1.50 17.49 0.03
N LEU A 56 1.65 18.81 0.12
CA LEU A 56 2.63 19.56 -0.67
C LEU A 56 4.05 19.08 -0.40
N TYR A 57 4.40 18.87 0.85
CA TYR A 57 5.71 18.32 1.23
C TYR A 57 5.97 16.96 0.60
N GLN A 58 4.98 16.05 0.59
CA GLN A 58 5.13 14.74 -0.02
C GLN A 58 5.24 14.81 -1.56
N GLU A 59 4.50 15.71 -2.21
CA GLU A 59 4.61 15.95 -3.67
C GLU A 59 6.01 16.45 -4.05
N GLU A 60 6.56 17.42 -3.30
CA GLU A 60 7.92 17.92 -3.52
C GLU A 60 8.97 16.83 -3.32
N ARG A 61 8.85 16.02 -2.28
CA ARG A 61 9.73 14.86 -2.06
C ARG A 61 9.68 13.87 -3.22
N LEU A 62 8.49 13.55 -3.69
CA LEU A 62 8.31 12.63 -4.80
C LEU A 62 9.00 13.14 -6.07
N ALA A 63 8.88 14.44 -6.36
CA ALA A 63 9.55 15.07 -7.49
C ALA A 63 11.09 15.01 -7.40
N LEU A 64 11.65 15.01 -6.18
CA LEU A 64 13.09 14.94 -5.93
C LEU A 64 13.67 13.52 -6.01
N LEU A 65 12.85 12.46 -6.13
CA LEU A 65 13.35 11.08 -6.16
C LEU A 65 14.10 10.75 -7.45
N LYS A 66 13.60 11.20 -8.61
CA LYS A 66 14.16 10.85 -9.91
C LYS A 66 15.69 11.09 -10.01
N PRO A 67 16.24 12.27 -9.65
CA PRO A 67 17.69 12.47 -9.67
C PRO A 67 18.44 11.67 -8.59
N ARG A 68 17.76 11.22 -7.54
CA ARG A 68 18.38 10.45 -6.45
C ARG A 68 18.45 8.95 -6.72
N ARG A 69 17.74 8.42 -7.70
CA ARG A 69 17.69 6.98 -8.02
C ARG A 69 19.07 6.38 -8.27
N GLU A 70 19.97 7.15 -8.89
CA GLU A 70 21.34 6.70 -9.18
C GLU A 70 22.12 6.23 -7.95
N HIS A 71 21.83 6.73 -6.76
CA HIS A 71 22.48 6.30 -5.52
C HIS A 71 22.25 4.83 -5.19
N TYR A 72 21.19 4.24 -5.72
CA TYR A 72 20.84 2.83 -5.51
C TYR A 72 21.49 1.89 -6.52
N TRP A 73 22.14 2.45 -7.59
CA TRP A 73 22.64 1.67 -8.71
C TRP A 73 24.17 1.70 -8.78
N LYS A 74 24.75 0.52 -9.00
CA LYS A 74 26.20 0.35 -9.21
C LYS A 74 26.40 -0.40 -10.52
N ARG A 75 26.06 0.27 -11.65
CA ARG A 75 26.12 -0.30 -12.99
C ARG A 75 27.55 -0.47 -13.46
N ASP A 76 27.91 -1.66 -13.93
CA ASP A 76 29.17 -1.92 -14.61
C ASP A 76 28.91 -1.94 -16.11
N LEU A 77 29.32 -0.89 -16.80
CA LEU A 77 29.10 -0.67 -18.23
C LEU A 77 30.26 -1.20 -19.10
N THR A 78 31.18 -2.00 -18.56
CA THR A 78 32.38 -2.47 -19.28
C THR A 78 32.06 -3.58 -20.30
N SER A 79 31.06 -4.41 -20.03
CA SER A 79 30.53 -5.40 -20.97
C SER A 79 29.06 -5.76 -20.68
N ALA A 80 28.39 -6.43 -21.59
CA ALA A 80 27.01 -6.90 -21.41
C ALA A 80 26.88 -7.86 -20.22
N GLU A 81 27.83 -8.76 -20.05
CA GLU A 81 27.87 -9.73 -18.95
C GLU A 81 28.19 -9.06 -17.60
N ALA A 82 29.09 -8.06 -17.60
CA ALA A 82 29.39 -7.29 -16.41
C ALA A 82 28.18 -6.47 -15.96
N TYR A 83 27.49 -5.84 -16.91
CA TYR A 83 26.26 -5.13 -16.65
C TYR A 83 25.19 -6.03 -16.05
N ASP A 84 24.88 -7.15 -16.69
CA ASP A 84 23.82 -8.07 -16.24
C ASP A 84 24.08 -8.57 -14.80
N ARG A 85 25.34 -8.90 -14.47
CA ARG A 85 25.74 -9.24 -13.09
C ARG A 85 25.58 -8.07 -12.14
N SER A 86 25.92 -6.85 -12.55
CA SER A 86 25.89 -5.67 -11.67
C SER A 86 24.48 -5.24 -11.26
N VAL A 87 23.44 -5.58 -12.04
CA VAL A 87 22.04 -5.22 -11.79
C VAL A 87 21.22 -6.34 -11.12
N VAL A 88 21.82 -7.47 -10.77
CA VAL A 88 21.15 -8.57 -10.05
C VAL A 88 20.51 -8.11 -8.73
N PRO A 89 21.18 -7.30 -7.89
CA PRO A 89 20.57 -6.81 -6.66
C PRO A 89 19.30 -5.96 -6.90
N GLN A 90 19.31 -5.11 -7.94
CA GLN A 90 18.17 -4.28 -8.30
C GLN A 90 17.00 -5.13 -8.79
N ARG A 91 17.28 -6.14 -9.62
CA ARG A 91 16.26 -7.10 -10.08
C ARG A 91 15.62 -7.84 -8.89
N ALA A 92 16.42 -8.24 -7.88
CA ALA A 92 15.91 -8.86 -6.65
C ALA A 92 15.06 -7.91 -5.80
N ARG A 93 15.45 -6.63 -5.68
CA ARG A 93 14.63 -5.62 -4.97
C ARG A 93 13.34 -5.32 -5.72
N PHE A 94 13.40 -5.17 -7.03
CA PHE A 94 12.22 -4.97 -7.86
C PHE A 94 11.21 -6.12 -7.71
N ARG A 95 11.68 -7.37 -7.67
CA ARG A 95 10.86 -8.55 -7.38
C ARG A 95 10.13 -8.47 -6.05
N LYS A 96 10.81 -7.98 -5.00
CA LYS A 96 10.21 -7.76 -3.67
C LYS A 96 9.15 -6.65 -3.70
N ILE A 97 9.42 -5.54 -4.36
CA ILE A 97 8.46 -4.42 -4.52
C ILE A 97 7.20 -4.90 -5.23
N LEU A 98 7.33 -5.76 -6.21
CA LEU A 98 6.19 -6.36 -6.92
C LEU A 98 5.46 -7.43 -6.09
N GLY A 99 6.05 -7.93 -5.02
CA GLY A 99 5.51 -9.06 -4.28
C GLY A 99 5.48 -10.38 -5.07
N ALA A 100 6.35 -10.53 -6.08
CA ALA A 100 6.48 -11.75 -6.90
C ALA A 100 7.45 -12.74 -6.22
N VAL A 101 7.17 -13.13 -4.99
CA VAL A 101 8.13 -13.81 -4.09
C VAL A 101 7.73 -15.24 -3.71
N ASP A 102 6.56 -15.71 -4.16
CA ASP A 102 6.09 -17.04 -3.83
C ASP A 102 6.81 -18.11 -4.67
N LEU A 103 6.97 -19.30 -4.09
CA LEU A 103 7.61 -20.41 -4.80
C LEU A 103 6.73 -20.88 -5.94
N ARG A 104 7.29 -20.93 -7.16
CA ARG A 104 6.59 -21.49 -8.31
C ARG A 104 6.63 -23.03 -8.29
N GLU A 105 5.55 -23.63 -8.78
CA GLU A 105 5.49 -25.06 -9.05
C GLU A 105 6.13 -25.37 -10.43
N PRO A 106 6.76 -26.54 -10.62
CA PRO A 106 7.11 -26.98 -11.95
C PRO A 106 5.92 -26.92 -12.90
N VAL A 107 6.09 -26.23 -14.02
CA VAL A 107 4.97 -25.91 -14.91
C VAL A 107 4.40 -27.17 -15.57
N SER A 108 3.09 -27.32 -15.48
CA SER A 108 2.30 -28.32 -16.22
C SER A 108 1.22 -27.59 -17.00
N MET A 109 1.24 -27.78 -18.34
CA MET A 109 0.26 -27.16 -19.24
C MET A 109 -0.82 -28.17 -19.60
N ILE A 110 -2.05 -27.87 -19.23
CA ILE A 110 -3.25 -28.60 -19.61
C ILE A 110 -3.82 -27.94 -20.86
N LYS A 111 -3.79 -28.64 -21.97
CA LYS A 111 -4.41 -28.22 -23.24
C LYS A 111 -5.87 -28.70 -23.26
N GLY A 112 -6.77 -27.71 -23.26
CA GLY A 112 -8.20 -27.94 -23.34
C GLY A 112 -8.72 -28.08 -24.77
N SER A 113 -9.96 -27.69 -24.99
CA SER A 113 -10.63 -27.81 -26.28
C SER A 113 -9.99 -26.94 -27.34
N LYS A 114 -10.05 -27.42 -28.60
CA LYS A 114 -9.84 -26.58 -29.79
C LYS A 114 -11.03 -25.61 -29.90
N VAL A 115 -10.75 -24.35 -29.97
CA VAL A 115 -11.76 -23.27 -30.00
C VAL A 115 -11.71 -22.46 -31.28
N GLY A 116 -10.65 -22.58 -32.05
CA GLY A 116 -10.52 -21.95 -33.34
C GLY A 116 -9.44 -22.59 -34.20
N GLU A 117 -9.49 -22.35 -35.50
CA GLU A 117 -8.52 -22.86 -36.45
C GLU A 117 -8.43 -21.98 -37.70
N THR A 118 -7.21 -21.88 -38.24
CA THR A 118 -6.93 -21.35 -39.58
C THR A 118 -6.15 -22.41 -40.39
N ASP A 119 -5.78 -22.08 -41.61
CA ASP A 119 -4.90 -22.97 -42.42
C ASP A 119 -3.50 -23.06 -41.78
N THR A 120 -3.05 -22.11 -41.00
CA THR A 120 -1.68 -22.00 -40.50
C THR A 120 -1.50 -22.33 -39.04
N TYR A 121 -2.54 -22.18 -38.18
CA TYR A 121 -2.45 -22.46 -36.74
C TYR A 121 -3.77 -22.94 -36.15
N LEU A 122 -3.70 -23.51 -34.94
CA LEU A 122 -4.81 -23.94 -34.09
C LEU A 122 -4.91 -23.02 -32.86
N VAL A 123 -6.13 -22.77 -32.36
CA VAL A 123 -6.38 -22.09 -31.10
C VAL A 123 -7.00 -23.04 -30.08
N ARG A 124 -6.39 -23.13 -28.88
CA ARG A 124 -6.87 -24.01 -27.80
C ARG A 124 -6.99 -23.22 -26.49
N GLU A 125 -7.97 -23.59 -25.68
CA GLU A 125 -7.95 -23.22 -24.27
C GLU A 125 -6.77 -23.87 -23.55
N VAL A 126 -6.14 -23.15 -22.64
CA VAL A 126 -5.06 -23.68 -21.81
C VAL A 126 -5.18 -23.23 -20.36
N ARG A 127 -4.68 -24.10 -19.47
CA ARG A 127 -4.48 -23.83 -18.05
C ARG A 127 -3.11 -24.36 -17.64
N TRP A 128 -2.40 -23.61 -16.80
CA TRP A 128 -1.08 -24.02 -16.33
C TRP A 128 -0.88 -23.77 -14.84
N THR A 129 -0.04 -24.61 -14.21
CA THR A 129 0.36 -24.43 -12.81
C THR A 129 1.28 -23.23 -12.66
N VAL A 130 1.15 -22.49 -11.56
CA VAL A 130 1.96 -21.30 -11.30
C VAL A 130 2.66 -21.40 -9.95
N LEU A 131 1.92 -21.35 -8.84
CA LEU A 131 2.51 -21.38 -7.51
C LEU A 131 2.44 -22.76 -6.90
N LYS A 132 3.48 -23.09 -6.13
CA LYS A 132 3.48 -24.27 -5.29
C LYS A 132 2.38 -24.12 -4.24
N GLU A 133 1.59 -25.17 -4.07
CA GLU A 133 0.55 -25.18 -3.06
C GLU A 133 1.17 -25.05 -1.66
N VAL A 134 0.68 -24.08 -0.90
CA VAL A 134 1.07 -23.91 0.50
C VAL A 134 0.22 -24.84 1.34
N SER A 135 0.85 -25.77 2.05
CA SER A 135 0.15 -26.60 3.03
C SER A 135 -0.28 -25.74 4.21
N PRO A 136 -1.58 -25.68 4.51
CA PRO A 136 -2.08 -24.88 5.62
C PRO A 136 -1.55 -25.42 6.95
N ARG A 137 -1.05 -24.49 7.81
CA ARG A 137 -0.64 -24.79 9.19
C ARG A 137 -1.90 -24.85 10.09
N PRO A 138 -1.89 -25.56 11.26
CA PRO A 138 -2.98 -25.43 12.21
C PRO A 138 -3.16 -23.97 12.63
N PRO A 139 -4.38 -23.41 12.64
CA PRO A 139 -4.55 -22.01 13.02
C PRO A 139 -4.23 -21.82 14.52
N LEU A 140 -3.48 -20.75 14.85
CA LEU A 140 -3.09 -20.42 16.22
C LEU A 140 -4.25 -19.75 17.01
N GLN A 141 -5.30 -19.35 16.31
CA GLN A 141 -6.52 -18.78 16.87
C GLN A 141 -7.71 -19.26 16.04
N GLU A 142 -8.93 -19.00 16.51
CA GLU A 142 -10.12 -19.33 15.76
C GLU A 142 -10.13 -18.68 14.37
N TRP A 143 -10.31 -19.49 13.33
CA TRP A 143 -10.34 -19.08 11.95
C TRP A 143 -11.43 -19.84 11.17
N PRO A 144 -12.25 -19.16 10.37
CA PRO A 144 -13.22 -19.83 9.51
C PRO A 144 -12.55 -20.79 8.54
N LEU A 145 -13.28 -21.80 8.08
CA LEU A 145 -12.83 -22.67 7.02
C LEU A 145 -12.59 -21.84 5.75
N LEU A 146 -11.46 -22.11 5.09
CA LEU A 146 -11.18 -21.52 3.77
C LEU A 146 -12.03 -22.28 2.74
N ASP A 147 -13.07 -21.63 2.24
CA ASP A 147 -14.04 -22.18 1.28
C ASP A 147 -13.71 -21.82 -0.18
N VAL A 148 -12.56 -21.20 -0.39
CA VAL A 148 -12.07 -20.73 -1.69
C VAL A 148 -10.79 -21.47 -2.10
N PRO A 149 -10.54 -21.66 -3.41
CA PRO A 149 -9.33 -22.33 -3.89
C PRO A 149 -8.08 -21.52 -3.54
N THR A 150 -7.06 -22.19 -3.01
CA THR A 150 -5.77 -21.57 -2.61
C THR A 150 -4.66 -21.73 -3.62
N LYS A 151 -4.82 -22.67 -4.58
CA LYS A 151 -3.82 -22.96 -5.61
C LYS A 151 -3.96 -22.00 -6.79
N ILE A 152 -2.85 -21.36 -7.18
CA ILE A 152 -2.81 -20.40 -8.29
C ILE A 152 -2.51 -21.09 -9.60
N PHE A 153 -3.39 -20.88 -10.58
CA PHE A 153 -3.23 -21.28 -11.97
C PHE A 153 -3.26 -20.07 -12.90
N GLY A 154 -2.62 -20.18 -14.06
CA GLY A 154 -2.89 -19.31 -15.19
C GLY A 154 -3.90 -19.96 -16.14
N GLU A 155 -4.73 -19.17 -16.80
CA GLU A 155 -5.67 -19.59 -17.83
C GLU A 155 -5.58 -18.64 -19.03
N GLY A 156 -5.87 -19.13 -20.24
CA GLY A 156 -5.81 -18.33 -21.45
C GLY A 156 -5.98 -19.16 -22.74
N LEU A 157 -5.50 -18.62 -23.83
CA LEU A 157 -5.51 -19.26 -25.14
C LEU A 157 -4.08 -19.56 -25.61
N LEU A 158 -3.91 -20.69 -26.26
CA LEU A 158 -2.69 -21.11 -26.94
C LEU A 158 -2.95 -21.18 -28.46
N LEU A 159 -2.15 -20.43 -29.22
CA LEU A 159 -2.11 -20.46 -30.67
C LEU A 159 -0.90 -21.28 -31.08
N GLU A 160 -1.12 -22.43 -31.69
CA GLU A 160 -0.09 -23.39 -32.12
C GLU A 160 0.03 -23.40 -33.63
N PRO A 161 1.19 -23.00 -34.23
CA PRO A 161 1.39 -23.15 -35.66
C PRO A 161 1.32 -24.62 -36.09
N LYS A 162 0.73 -24.90 -37.27
CA LYS A 162 0.66 -26.27 -37.84
C LYS A 162 2.03 -26.76 -38.32
N GLY A 163 3.01 -25.86 -38.44
CA GLY A 163 4.39 -26.16 -38.75
C GLY A 163 5.33 -26.07 -37.55
N LYS A 164 6.64 -26.09 -37.79
CA LYS A 164 7.64 -25.88 -36.75
C LYS A 164 7.54 -24.46 -36.20
N SER A 165 7.44 -24.32 -34.88
CA SER A 165 7.44 -23.01 -34.22
C SER A 165 8.76 -22.26 -34.45
N ARG A 166 8.67 -20.95 -34.74
CA ARG A 166 9.82 -20.05 -34.91
C ARG A 166 10.36 -19.53 -33.59
N GLY A 167 9.53 -19.56 -32.53
CA GLY A 167 9.78 -19.10 -31.19
C GLY A 167 8.48 -19.02 -30.41
N PHE A 168 8.54 -18.51 -29.21
CA PHE A 168 7.42 -18.46 -28.26
C PHE A 168 7.15 -17.03 -27.82
N VAL A 169 5.87 -16.67 -27.73
CA VAL A 169 5.48 -15.32 -27.30
C VAL A 169 4.34 -15.40 -26.28
N VAL A 170 4.47 -14.63 -25.18
CA VAL A 170 3.33 -14.29 -24.33
C VAL A 170 2.75 -12.97 -24.85
N ALA A 171 1.50 -13.00 -25.29
CA ALA A 171 0.77 -11.83 -25.80
C ALA A 171 -0.27 -11.37 -24.78
N LEU A 172 -0.05 -10.22 -24.14
CA LEU A 172 -0.80 -9.74 -22.99
C LEU A 172 -1.83 -8.67 -23.41
N PRO A 173 -3.13 -8.95 -23.29
CA PRO A 173 -4.17 -7.93 -23.51
C PRO A 173 -4.15 -6.88 -22.40
N ASP A 174 -4.87 -5.77 -22.59
CA ASP A 174 -5.24 -4.91 -21.48
C ASP A 174 -6.19 -5.63 -20.50
N ALA A 175 -6.27 -5.15 -19.26
CA ALA A 175 -7.07 -5.77 -18.22
C ALA A 175 -8.55 -5.93 -18.57
N ASP A 176 -9.11 -5.03 -19.41
CA ASP A 176 -10.52 -5.09 -19.82
C ASP A 176 -10.72 -5.74 -21.19
N GLN A 177 -9.69 -6.38 -21.75
CA GLN A 177 -9.75 -7.11 -22.99
C GLN A 177 -9.70 -8.63 -22.75
N LEU A 178 -10.55 -9.36 -23.47
CA LEU A 178 -10.54 -10.81 -23.43
C LEU A 178 -9.44 -11.38 -24.35
N PRO A 179 -8.79 -12.50 -23.99
CA PRO A 179 -7.90 -13.21 -24.90
C PRO A 179 -8.55 -13.53 -26.24
N GLU A 180 -9.83 -13.86 -26.23
CA GLU A 180 -10.65 -14.19 -27.41
C GLU A 180 -10.75 -13.03 -28.39
N SER A 181 -10.84 -11.78 -27.90
CA SER A 181 -10.90 -10.61 -28.76
C SER A 181 -9.53 -10.29 -29.40
N LEU A 182 -8.42 -10.59 -28.69
CA LEU A 182 -7.08 -10.37 -29.22
C LEU A 182 -6.69 -11.38 -30.31
N VAL A 183 -7.41 -12.48 -30.39
CA VAL A 183 -7.19 -13.52 -31.42
C VAL A 183 -8.29 -13.56 -32.49
N GLY A 184 -9.25 -12.63 -32.45
CA GLY A 184 -10.31 -12.51 -33.43
C GLY A 184 -11.44 -13.53 -33.31
N LEU A 185 -11.56 -14.25 -32.18
CA LEU A 185 -12.67 -15.15 -31.90
C LEU A 185 -13.91 -14.42 -31.38
N GLU A 186 -13.71 -13.26 -30.78
CA GLU A 186 -14.76 -12.37 -30.30
C GLU A 186 -14.49 -10.91 -30.69
N LYS A 187 -15.54 -10.10 -30.67
CA LYS A 187 -15.44 -8.65 -30.90
C LYS A 187 -14.77 -7.97 -29.70
N GLY A 188 -14.21 -6.78 -29.90
CA GLY A 188 -13.64 -5.93 -28.83
C GLY A 188 -12.23 -5.42 -29.13
N VAL A 189 -11.54 -6.01 -30.09
CA VAL A 189 -10.26 -5.53 -30.61
C VAL A 189 -10.30 -5.46 -32.13
N GLU A 190 -9.94 -4.30 -32.67
CA GLU A 190 -9.84 -4.07 -34.11
C GLU A 190 -8.87 -5.07 -34.77
N ASN A 191 -9.20 -5.52 -36.00
CA ASN A 191 -8.38 -6.48 -36.73
C ASN A 191 -6.90 -6.11 -36.77
N SER A 192 -6.60 -4.85 -37.07
CA SER A 192 -5.24 -4.32 -37.15
C SER A 192 -4.46 -4.38 -35.84
N SER A 193 -5.15 -4.52 -34.71
CA SER A 193 -4.60 -4.54 -33.34
C SER A 193 -4.58 -5.94 -32.73
N GLN A 194 -5.01 -6.98 -33.45
CA GLN A 194 -4.97 -8.38 -33.00
C GLN A 194 -3.56 -8.96 -33.09
N PHE A 195 -2.61 -8.37 -32.35
CA PHE A 195 -1.19 -8.71 -32.48
C PHE A 195 -0.86 -10.16 -32.10
N ALA A 196 -1.64 -10.83 -31.23
CA ALA A 196 -1.47 -12.24 -30.93
C ALA A 196 -1.71 -13.11 -32.17
N ARG A 197 -2.76 -12.77 -32.93
CA ARG A 197 -3.07 -13.45 -34.21
C ARG A 197 -1.97 -13.20 -35.22
N HIS A 198 -1.51 -11.96 -35.39
CA HIS A 198 -0.44 -11.59 -36.32
C HIS A 198 0.86 -12.39 -36.03
N LEU A 199 1.22 -12.56 -34.76
CA LEU A 199 2.39 -13.36 -34.37
C LEU A 199 2.21 -14.84 -34.69
N ALA A 200 1.02 -15.40 -34.46
CA ALA A 200 0.72 -16.79 -34.79
C ALA A 200 0.73 -17.07 -36.32
N GLU A 201 0.19 -16.15 -37.13
CA GLU A 201 0.26 -16.19 -38.60
C GLU A 201 1.71 -16.20 -39.11
N ASN A 202 2.61 -15.52 -38.39
CA ASN A 202 4.03 -15.52 -38.65
C ASN A 202 4.77 -16.72 -38.07
N GLY A 203 4.08 -17.73 -37.58
CA GLY A 203 4.62 -19.05 -37.19
C GLY A 203 5.19 -19.09 -35.76
N PHE A 204 4.87 -18.12 -34.89
CA PHE A 204 5.20 -18.19 -33.46
C PHE A 204 4.15 -19.01 -32.70
N THR A 205 4.57 -19.75 -31.68
CA THR A 205 3.67 -20.29 -30.66
C THR A 205 3.33 -19.18 -29.71
N VAL A 206 2.04 -18.82 -29.59
CA VAL A 206 1.59 -17.67 -28.79
C VAL A 206 0.68 -18.14 -27.67
N VAL A 207 0.94 -17.69 -26.44
CA VAL A 207 -0.01 -17.82 -25.32
C VAL A 207 -0.57 -16.44 -24.99
N VAL A 208 -1.90 -16.36 -24.93
CA VAL A 208 -2.62 -15.16 -24.52
C VAL A 208 -3.26 -15.40 -23.15
N PRO A 209 -2.62 -14.96 -22.06
CA PRO A 209 -3.17 -15.12 -20.71
C PRO A 209 -4.42 -14.27 -20.51
N VAL A 210 -5.27 -14.71 -19.58
CA VAL A 210 -6.29 -13.82 -18.97
C VAL A 210 -5.61 -12.92 -17.95
N VAL A 211 -5.76 -11.62 -18.13
CA VAL A 211 -5.38 -10.59 -17.17
C VAL A 211 -6.58 -10.28 -16.27
N ILE A 212 -6.36 -10.08 -14.96
CA ILE A 212 -7.45 -9.73 -14.02
C ILE A 212 -8.06 -8.39 -14.43
N ASP A 213 -9.38 -8.36 -14.53
CA ASP A 213 -10.15 -7.22 -15.02
C ASP A 213 -10.27 -6.06 -14.01
N ARG A 214 -10.75 -4.90 -14.50
CA ARG A 214 -11.09 -3.74 -13.68
C ARG A 214 -12.58 -3.68 -13.34
N SER A 215 -13.35 -4.76 -13.59
CA SER A 215 -14.76 -4.80 -13.18
C SER A 215 -14.87 -4.89 -11.66
N ASN A 216 -16.01 -4.43 -11.11
CA ASN A 216 -16.32 -4.53 -9.68
C ASN A 216 -17.15 -5.78 -9.32
N ARG A 217 -17.28 -6.74 -10.25
CA ARG A 217 -18.19 -7.90 -10.10
C ARG A 217 -17.75 -8.86 -9.00
N TRP A 218 -16.44 -8.98 -8.75
CA TRP A 218 -15.85 -10.02 -7.90
C TRP A 218 -15.34 -9.47 -6.56
N SER A 219 -15.64 -8.20 -6.25
CA SER A 219 -15.23 -7.51 -5.03
C SER A 219 -16.20 -7.64 -3.86
N ARG A 220 -17.04 -8.67 -3.87
CA ARG A 220 -18.03 -8.98 -2.81
C ARG A 220 -18.90 -7.77 -2.41
N GLY A 221 -19.27 -6.94 -3.39
CA GLY A 221 -20.14 -5.79 -3.20
C GLY A 221 -19.47 -4.52 -2.67
N THR A 222 -18.14 -4.48 -2.61
CA THR A 222 -17.40 -3.28 -2.16
C THR A 222 -17.29 -2.18 -3.23
N ASN A 223 -17.80 -2.41 -4.42
CA ASN A 223 -17.69 -1.51 -5.58
C ASN A 223 -16.24 -1.19 -6.04
N ARG A 224 -15.26 -1.98 -5.58
CA ARG A 224 -13.86 -1.89 -6.05
C ARG A 224 -13.66 -2.72 -7.30
N SER A 225 -12.71 -2.34 -8.15
CA SER A 225 -12.25 -3.23 -9.22
C SER A 225 -11.68 -4.54 -8.66
N SER A 226 -11.73 -5.62 -9.45
CA SER A 226 -11.11 -6.91 -9.06
C SER A 226 -9.65 -6.75 -8.67
N ARG A 227 -8.92 -5.86 -9.37
CA ARG A 227 -7.50 -5.56 -9.10
C ARG A 227 -7.30 -4.84 -7.77
N SER A 228 -8.12 -3.81 -7.47
CA SER A 228 -8.08 -3.08 -6.19
C SER A 228 -8.56 -3.96 -5.04
N TRP A 229 -9.50 -4.88 -5.28
CA TRP A 229 -9.95 -5.87 -4.31
C TRP A 229 -8.84 -6.82 -3.89
N ILE A 230 -8.05 -7.33 -4.84
CA ILE A 230 -6.89 -8.16 -4.55
C ILE A 230 -5.81 -7.35 -3.83
N TYR A 231 -5.55 -6.10 -4.26
CA TYR A 231 -4.61 -5.21 -3.60
C TYR A 231 -4.94 -5.03 -2.11
N SER A 232 -6.20 -4.72 -1.77
CA SER A 232 -6.60 -4.45 -0.38
C SER A 232 -6.40 -5.64 0.57
N GLN A 233 -6.32 -6.86 0.04
CA GLN A 233 -6.09 -8.06 0.84
C GLN A 233 -4.62 -8.46 0.88
N SER A 234 -3.88 -8.21 -0.19
CA SER A 234 -2.54 -8.75 -0.39
C SER A 234 -1.41 -7.82 0.10
N HIS A 235 -1.67 -6.51 0.20
CA HIS A 235 -0.65 -5.50 0.52
C HIS A 235 -0.02 -5.71 1.91
N GLU A 236 -0.84 -5.99 2.93
CA GLU A 236 -0.39 -6.32 4.30
C GLU A 236 0.46 -7.62 4.36
N LEU A 237 0.43 -8.41 3.31
CA LEU A 237 1.15 -9.67 3.20
C LEU A 237 2.34 -9.58 2.21
N GLY A 238 2.68 -8.36 1.76
CA GLY A 238 3.76 -8.11 0.82
C GLY A 238 3.51 -8.73 -0.55
N ARG A 239 2.27 -8.77 -1.01
CA ARG A 239 1.85 -9.28 -2.33
C ARG A 239 1.08 -8.22 -3.09
N THR A 240 1.07 -8.34 -4.42
CA THR A 240 0.29 -7.48 -5.32
C THR A 240 -0.34 -8.32 -6.44
N VAL A 241 -1.42 -7.82 -7.04
CA VAL A 241 -2.01 -8.44 -8.23
C VAL A 241 -0.99 -8.54 -9.36
N THR A 242 -0.18 -7.50 -9.56
CA THR A 242 0.92 -7.48 -10.54
C THR A 242 1.94 -8.59 -10.27
N GLY A 243 2.30 -8.82 -9.01
CA GLY A 243 3.23 -9.89 -8.62
C GLY A 243 2.68 -11.27 -8.95
N TYR A 244 1.39 -11.52 -8.75
CA TYR A 244 0.75 -12.78 -9.16
C TYR A 244 0.76 -12.94 -10.68
N GLU A 245 0.43 -11.90 -11.43
CA GLU A 245 0.41 -11.93 -12.89
C GLU A 245 1.81 -12.13 -13.49
N ILE A 246 2.83 -11.50 -12.94
CA ILE A 246 4.23 -11.73 -13.33
C ILE A 246 4.63 -13.21 -13.14
N GLN A 247 4.29 -13.81 -12.01
CA GLN A 247 4.59 -15.22 -11.76
C GLN A 247 3.85 -16.17 -12.72
N LYS A 248 2.64 -15.79 -13.20
CA LYS A 248 1.95 -16.54 -14.28
C LYS A 248 2.72 -16.46 -15.60
N ILE A 249 3.30 -15.28 -15.93
CA ILE A 249 4.11 -15.11 -17.14
C ILE A 249 5.41 -15.88 -17.03
N GLU A 250 6.11 -15.82 -15.89
CA GLU A 250 7.35 -16.57 -15.66
C GLU A 250 7.12 -18.09 -15.77
N ALA A 251 5.97 -18.60 -15.31
CA ALA A 251 5.60 -20.02 -15.50
C ALA A 251 5.41 -20.36 -16.98
N LEU A 252 4.88 -19.45 -17.81
CA LEU A 252 4.84 -19.65 -19.26
C LEU A 252 6.22 -19.66 -19.88
N VAL A 253 7.15 -18.81 -19.44
CA VAL A 253 8.55 -18.85 -19.87
C VAL A 253 9.20 -20.19 -19.51
N ASP A 254 8.93 -20.72 -18.30
CA ASP A 254 9.38 -22.05 -17.89
C ASP A 254 8.86 -23.12 -18.87
N TRP A 255 7.55 -23.08 -19.19
CA TRP A 255 6.96 -24.02 -20.17
C TRP A 255 7.57 -23.88 -21.55
N PHE A 256 7.80 -22.65 -22.05
CA PHE A 256 8.43 -22.43 -23.37
C PHE A 256 9.83 -23.04 -23.44
N LYS A 257 10.62 -22.86 -22.37
CA LYS A 257 11.96 -23.47 -22.32
C LYS A 257 11.92 -24.98 -22.16
N GLN A 258 10.88 -25.51 -21.53
CA GLN A 258 10.65 -26.96 -21.42
C GLN A 258 10.32 -27.60 -22.79
N VAL A 259 9.41 -27.02 -23.58
CA VAL A 259 8.94 -27.62 -24.85
C VAL A 259 9.80 -27.21 -26.03
N GLY A 260 10.38 -26.02 -26.05
CA GLY A 260 11.20 -25.51 -27.14
C GLY A 260 12.71 -25.74 -26.95
N GLY A 261 13.14 -26.14 -25.74
CA GLY A 261 14.53 -26.23 -25.34
C GLY A 261 15.08 -24.89 -24.82
N THR A 262 16.20 -24.97 -24.12
CA THR A 262 16.80 -23.81 -23.41
C THR A 262 17.17 -22.65 -24.33
N ASN A 263 17.50 -22.95 -25.59
CA ASN A 263 17.90 -21.97 -26.61
C ASN A 263 16.74 -21.41 -27.43
N SER A 264 15.49 -21.81 -27.16
CA SER A 264 14.33 -21.27 -27.85
C SER A 264 14.19 -19.75 -27.59
N LEU A 265 13.81 -19.01 -28.62
CA LEU A 265 13.57 -17.57 -28.49
C LEU A 265 12.22 -17.33 -27.80
N VAL A 266 12.22 -16.43 -26.84
CA VAL A 266 11.03 -16.04 -26.07
C VAL A 266 10.81 -14.54 -26.17
N GLY A 267 9.61 -14.14 -26.55
CA GLY A 267 9.16 -12.77 -26.53
C GLY A 267 7.99 -12.55 -25.58
N VAL A 268 7.84 -11.33 -25.13
CA VAL A 268 6.65 -10.85 -24.41
C VAL A 268 6.19 -9.56 -25.06
N ALA A 269 4.91 -9.48 -25.42
CA ALA A 269 4.28 -8.30 -26.02
C ALA A 269 2.98 -7.97 -25.27
N GLY A 270 2.71 -6.70 -25.01
CA GLY A 270 1.50 -6.33 -24.28
C GLY A 270 1.05 -4.90 -24.51
N TYR A 271 -0.25 -4.68 -24.29
CA TYR A 271 -0.92 -3.40 -24.41
C TYR A 271 -1.59 -2.99 -23.09
N GLY A 272 -1.53 -1.71 -22.73
CA GLY A 272 -2.12 -1.17 -21.51
C GLY A 272 -1.57 -1.84 -20.25
N GLU A 273 -2.41 -2.51 -19.47
CA GLU A 273 -1.96 -3.32 -18.32
C GLU A 273 -1.05 -4.48 -18.76
N GLY A 274 -1.35 -5.10 -19.91
CA GLY A 274 -0.46 -6.06 -20.53
C GLY A 274 0.90 -5.46 -20.91
N GLY A 275 0.96 -4.18 -21.28
CA GLY A 275 2.20 -3.45 -21.54
C GLY A 275 3.04 -3.28 -20.26
N LEU A 276 2.41 -2.93 -19.14
CA LEU A 276 3.04 -2.93 -17.81
C LEU A 276 3.64 -4.29 -17.49
N LEU A 277 2.83 -5.35 -17.62
CA LEU A 277 3.23 -6.72 -17.31
C LEU A 277 4.38 -7.19 -18.22
N ALA A 278 4.38 -6.82 -19.52
CA ALA A 278 5.45 -7.15 -20.45
C ALA A 278 6.78 -6.49 -20.04
N LEU A 279 6.76 -5.21 -19.68
CA LEU A 279 7.92 -4.46 -19.20
C LEU A 279 8.51 -5.09 -17.93
N TYR A 280 7.66 -5.36 -16.95
CA TYR A 280 8.06 -5.86 -15.64
C TYR A 280 8.53 -7.33 -15.69
N ALA A 281 7.85 -8.17 -16.44
CA ALA A 281 8.27 -9.57 -16.63
C ALA A 281 9.65 -9.64 -17.30
N ALA A 282 9.87 -8.86 -18.36
CA ALA A 282 11.17 -8.82 -19.04
C ALA A 282 12.29 -8.25 -18.18
N ALA A 283 11.98 -7.30 -17.30
CA ALA A 283 12.95 -6.78 -16.33
C ALA A 283 13.38 -7.83 -15.30
N LEU A 284 12.48 -8.75 -14.92
CA LEU A 284 12.74 -9.80 -13.92
C LEU A 284 13.28 -11.11 -14.53
N ASP A 285 12.77 -11.54 -15.67
CA ASP A 285 13.17 -12.82 -16.30
C ASP A 285 14.12 -12.58 -17.47
N THR A 286 15.38 -12.89 -17.24
CA THR A 286 16.46 -12.71 -18.23
C THR A 286 16.36 -13.65 -19.43
N ARG A 287 15.46 -14.64 -19.43
CA ARG A 287 15.24 -15.59 -20.51
C ARG A 287 14.31 -15.06 -21.62
N ILE A 288 13.73 -13.86 -21.40
CA ILE A 288 12.90 -13.15 -22.39
C ILE A 288 13.83 -12.36 -23.31
N ASP A 289 13.89 -12.72 -24.59
CA ASP A 289 14.83 -12.17 -25.58
C ASP A 289 14.37 -10.82 -26.16
N ALA A 290 13.06 -10.64 -26.35
CA ALA A 290 12.48 -9.42 -26.90
C ALA A 290 11.19 -9.02 -26.16
N THR A 291 11.00 -7.71 -26.03
CA THR A 291 9.83 -7.12 -25.32
C THR A 291 9.17 -6.06 -26.19
N LEU A 292 7.84 -6.08 -26.26
CA LEU A 292 7.03 -5.00 -26.87
C LEU A 292 6.08 -4.44 -25.80
N VAL A 293 6.20 -3.14 -25.54
CA VAL A 293 5.39 -2.39 -24.59
C VAL A 293 4.56 -1.36 -25.33
N SER A 294 3.26 -1.52 -25.36
CA SER A 294 2.33 -0.61 -26.03
C SER A 294 1.39 0.06 -25.02
N GLY A 295 1.13 1.36 -25.16
CA GLY A 295 0.15 2.10 -24.35
C GLY A 295 0.42 2.10 -22.84
N TYR A 296 1.69 2.09 -22.42
CA TYR A 296 2.04 2.10 -20.99
C TYR A 296 3.26 2.95 -20.65
N PHE A 297 4.38 2.82 -21.35
CA PHE A 297 5.67 3.38 -20.99
C PHE A 297 5.66 4.91 -20.90
N ALA A 298 5.99 5.46 -19.70
CA ALA A 298 5.98 6.90 -19.44
C ALA A 298 6.75 7.25 -18.15
N PRO A 299 7.01 8.53 -17.84
CA PRO A 299 7.43 8.94 -16.49
C PRO A 299 6.39 8.55 -15.43
N ARG A 300 6.84 8.09 -14.25
CA ARG A 300 5.96 7.54 -13.19
C ARG A 300 5.82 8.43 -11.95
N GLU A 301 6.31 9.64 -11.97
CA GLU A 301 6.24 10.55 -10.83
C GLU A 301 4.80 10.89 -10.41
N GLU A 302 3.83 10.72 -11.32
CA GLU A 302 2.40 10.92 -11.05
C GLU A 302 1.62 9.61 -10.80
N ILE A 303 2.31 8.47 -10.55
CA ILE A 303 1.68 7.15 -10.35
C ILE A 303 0.62 7.13 -9.23
N TRP A 304 0.71 8.06 -8.29
CA TRP A 304 -0.28 8.21 -7.22
C TRP A 304 -1.67 8.59 -7.70
N LYS A 305 -1.80 9.16 -8.92
CA LYS A 305 -3.07 9.45 -9.59
C LYS A 305 -3.66 8.23 -10.28
N GLU A 306 -2.84 7.20 -10.55
CA GLU A 306 -3.27 5.96 -11.16
C GLU A 306 -4.03 5.07 -10.16
N PRO A 307 -4.72 4.00 -10.58
CA PRO A 307 -5.40 3.08 -9.67
C PRO A 307 -4.49 2.55 -8.57
N ILE A 308 -5.03 2.38 -7.35
CA ILE A 308 -4.26 2.03 -6.14
C ILE A 308 -3.41 0.76 -6.30
N TYR A 309 -3.84 -0.21 -7.09
CA TYR A 309 -3.10 -1.45 -7.33
C TYR A 309 -1.78 -1.27 -8.11
N ARG A 310 -1.57 -0.09 -8.74
CA ARG A 310 -0.31 0.31 -9.36
C ARG A 310 0.61 1.08 -8.40
N ASN A 311 0.08 1.51 -7.25
CA ASN A 311 0.81 2.29 -6.25
C ASN A 311 1.67 1.38 -5.37
N LEU A 312 2.83 0.98 -5.87
CA LEU A 312 3.73 0.02 -5.24
C LEU A 312 4.62 0.69 -4.20
N TRP A 313 4.76 0.05 -3.03
CA TRP A 313 5.58 0.52 -1.92
C TRP A 313 7.05 0.73 -2.31
N GLY A 314 7.52 1.97 -2.23
CA GLY A 314 8.92 2.34 -2.48
C GLY A 314 9.37 2.24 -3.93
N LEU A 315 8.48 2.02 -4.90
CA LEU A 315 8.85 1.86 -6.31
C LEU A 315 9.74 2.99 -6.78
N LEU A 316 9.30 4.25 -6.59
CA LEU A 316 9.96 5.42 -7.17
C LEU A 316 11.25 5.82 -6.45
N THR A 317 11.59 5.19 -5.33
CA THR A 317 12.90 5.41 -4.70
C THR A 317 14.03 4.90 -5.57
N GLU A 318 13.82 3.80 -6.29
CA GLU A 318 14.82 3.16 -7.14
C GLU A 318 14.43 3.08 -8.61
N PHE A 319 13.12 3.02 -8.93
CA PHE A 319 12.63 2.63 -10.25
C PHE A 319 11.61 3.64 -10.79
N GLY A 320 11.86 4.10 -12.02
CA GLY A 320 10.88 4.59 -12.97
C GLY A 320 10.91 3.67 -14.17
N ASP A 321 10.12 3.96 -15.21
CA ASP A 321 10.04 3.05 -16.37
C ASP A 321 11.38 2.93 -17.10
N ALA A 322 12.21 4.00 -17.14
CA ALA A 322 13.56 3.93 -17.72
C ALA A 322 14.50 3.03 -16.91
N GLU A 323 14.46 3.09 -15.57
CA GLU A 323 15.25 2.21 -14.70
C GLU A 323 14.80 0.75 -14.85
N ILE A 324 13.49 0.48 -14.90
CA ILE A 324 12.94 -0.87 -15.14
C ILE A 324 13.36 -1.37 -16.51
N ALA A 325 13.23 -0.54 -17.56
CA ALA A 325 13.66 -0.89 -18.91
C ALA A 325 15.17 -1.14 -19.00
N SER A 326 15.97 -0.47 -18.17
CA SER A 326 17.41 -0.72 -18.10
C SER A 326 17.75 -2.13 -17.61
N LEU A 327 16.88 -2.78 -16.79
CA LEU A 327 17.05 -4.18 -16.39
C LEU A 327 16.86 -5.18 -17.54
N ILE A 328 16.26 -4.74 -18.65
CA ILE A 328 16.12 -5.56 -19.87
C ILE A 328 17.44 -5.64 -20.64
N ALA A 329 18.28 -4.63 -20.59
CA ALA A 329 19.56 -4.65 -21.26
C ALA A 329 20.42 -5.87 -20.86
N PRO A 330 21.16 -6.51 -21.80
CA PRO A 330 21.38 -6.14 -23.20
C PRO A 330 20.32 -6.66 -24.18
N ARG A 331 19.20 -7.19 -23.70
CA ARG A 331 18.09 -7.73 -24.50
C ARG A 331 17.32 -6.62 -25.22
N SER A 332 16.38 -6.98 -26.06
CA SER A 332 15.72 -6.05 -26.99
C SER A 332 14.39 -5.50 -26.47
N LEU A 333 14.12 -4.23 -26.76
CA LEU A 333 12.90 -3.52 -26.34
C LEU A 333 12.29 -2.67 -27.47
N VAL A 334 11.01 -2.88 -27.73
CA VAL A 334 10.18 -1.98 -28.53
C VAL A 334 9.19 -1.28 -27.57
N VAL A 335 9.15 0.04 -27.62
CA VAL A 335 8.11 0.85 -26.99
C VAL A 335 7.25 1.44 -28.09
N GLU A 336 5.96 1.24 -28.00
CA GLU A 336 4.98 1.76 -28.94
C GLU A 336 4.12 2.83 -28.27
N TYR A 337 4.14 4.03 -28.81
CA TYR A 337 3.34 5.15 -28.35
C TYR A 337 1.89 5.01 -28.84
N SER A 338 1.10 4.30 -28.09
CA SER A 338 -0.33 4.10 -28.33
C SER A 338 -1.14 4.78 -27.23
N GLU A 339 -2.41 5.03 -27.52
CA GLU A 339 -3.35 5.51 -26.49
C GLU A 339 -3.39 4.52 -25.32
N VAL A 340 -3.37 5.07 -24.12
CA VAL A 340 -3.57 4.29 -22.88
C VAL A 340 -5.06 3.98 -22.78
N PRO A 341 -5.46 2.76 -22.36
CA PRO A 341 -6.88 2.45 -22.12
C PRO A 341 -7.53 3.46 -21.20
N LEU A 342 -8.69 3.99 -21.59
CA LEU A 342 -9.43 4.93 -20.77
C LEU A 342 -9.94 4.22 -19.51
N TYR A 343 -9.66 4.81 -18.36
CA TYR A 343 -10.20 4.40 -17.08
C TYR A 343 -10.36 5.64 -16.21
N ASP A 344 -11.57 5.91 -15.75
CA ASP A 344 -11.92 7.12 -15.01
C ASP A 344 -12.18 6.85 -13.51
N GLY A 345 -11.64 5.73 -13.04
CA GLY A 345 -11.65 5.36 -11.64
C GLY A 345 -12.88 4.59 -11.16
N GLU A 346 -12.80 4.19 -9.91
CA GLU A 346 -13.89 3.56 -9.18
C GLU A 346 -14.74 4.68 -8.58
N ARG A 347 -15.69 5.21 -9.35
CA ARG A 347 -16.60 6.23 -8.84
C ARG A 347 -17.58 5.57 -7.87
N ASN A 348 -17.42 5.84 -6.61
CA ASN A 348 -18.47 5.62 -5.63
C ASN A 348 -19.57 6.67 -5.86
N ASP A 349 -20.84 6.24 -5.89
CA ASP A 349 -22.09 6.97 -6.13
C ASP A 349 -22.25 8.29 -5.32
N GLY A 350 -21.28 9.21 -5.40
CA GLY A 350 -21.29 10.53 -4.77
C GLY A 350 -21.08 10.58 -3.25
N LYS A 351 -20.69 9.49 -2.61
CA LYS A 351 -20.55 9.42 -1.13
C LYS A 351 -19.15 9.54 -0.58
N ALA A 352 -18.11 9.34 -1.36
CA ALA A 352 -16.73 9.63 -0.95
C ALA A 352 -15.96 10.17 -2.15
N ILE A 353 -15.19 11.20 -1.94
CA ILE A 353 -14.21 11.65 -2.92
C ILE A 353 -13.02 10.69 -2.75
N GLU A 354 -12.97 9.62 -3.52
CA GLU A 354 -11.80 8.76 -3.57
C GLU A 354 -10.64 9.52 -4.21
N PRO A 355 -9.39 9.18 -3.85
CA PRO A 355 -8.23 9.64 -4.58
C PRO A 355 -8.39 9.29 -6.06
N PRO A 356 -7.85 10.10 -6.98
CA PRO A 356 -7.98 9.82 -8.41
C PRO A 356 -7.46 8.42 -8.73
N ALA A 357 -8.10 7.76 -9.68
CA ALA A 357 -7.71 6.44 -10.18
C ALA A 357 -7.81 6.47 -11.70
N GLU A 358 -7.09 7.42 -12.32
CA GLU A 358 -7.19 7.72 -13.74
C GLU A 358 -6.04 7.07 -14.51
N LEU A 359 -6.31 6.66 -15.73
CA LEU A 359 -5.29 6.30 -16.71
C LEU A 359 -5.35 7.31 -17.86
N TRP A 360 -4.22 7.80 -18.29
CA TRP A 360 -4.13 8.80 -19.35
C TRP A 360 -2.91 8.57 -20.25
N THR A 361 -3.01 9.05 -21.48
CA THR A 361 -1.88 9.06 -22.42
C THR A 361 -1.00 10.27 -22.15
N HIS A 362 0.26 10.04 -21.79
CA HIS A 362 1.22 11.11 -21.60
C HIS A 362 1.60 11.78 -22.94
N PRO A 363 1.92 13.09 -22.97
CA PRO A 363 2.49 13.73 -24.17
C PRO A 363 3.71 12.98 -24.68
N PHE A 364 3.83 12.86 -26.00
CA PHE A 364 4.92 12.13 -26.66
C PHE A 364 6.32 12.56 -26.16
N GLU A 365 6.54 13.85 -25.99
CA GLU A 365 7.81 14.39 -25.50
C GLU A 365 8.21 13.78 -24.15
N LYS A 366 7.28 13.61 -23.22
CA LYS A 366 7.54 12.97 -21.93
C LYS A 366 7.93 11.51 -22.11
N VAL A 367 7.23 10.78 -22.98
CA VAL A 367 7.53 9.37 -23.29
C VAL A 367 8.88 9.24 -23.98
N GLU A 368 9.16 10.10 -24.96
CA GLU A 368 10.44 10.12 -25.69
C GLU A 368 11.61 10.43 -24.75
N ASN A 369 11.46 11.41 -23.88
CA ASN A 369 12.50 11.76 -22.90
C ASN A 369 12.76 10.62 -21.92
N GLU A 370 11.73 9.92 -21.43
CA GLU A 370 11.89 8.76 -20.58
C GLU A 370 12.56 7.59 -21.33
N PHE A 371 12.21 7.38 -22.60
CA PHE A 371 12.84 6.37 -23.44
C PHE A 371 14.33 6.69 -23.71
N LYS A 372 14.68 7.97 -23.98
CA LYS A 372 16.06 8.41 -24.15
C LYS A 372 16.91 8.20 -22.89
N ARG A 373 16.31 8.31 -21.71
CA ARG A 373 16.99 8.03 -20.43
C ARG A 373 17.54 6.61 -20.35
N ILE A 374 16.91 5.62 -20.97
CA ILE A 374 17.46 4.25 -21.00
C ILE A 374 18.89 4.24 -21.53
N SER A 375 19.20 5.07 -22.53
CA SER A 375 20.58 5.20 -23.07
C SER A 375 21.56 5.71 -22.03
N SER A 376 21.16 6.72 -21.28
CA SER A 376 22.01 7.30 -20.23
C SER A 376 22.32 6.28 -19.13
N LEU A 377 21.37 5.38 -18.85
CA LEU A 377 21.50 4.36 -17.81
C LEU A 377 22.31 3.14 -18.23
N THR A 378 22.35 2.82 -19.52
CA THR A 378 22.92 1.56 -20.04
C THR A 378 24.15 1.77 -20.93
N GLY A 379 24.47 3.01 -21.32
CA GLY A 379 25.61 3.32 -22.18
C GLY A 379 25.61 2.46 -23.47
N ASN A 380 26.75 1.90 -23.80
CA ASN A 380 26.97 1.08 -25.01
C ASN A 380 26.53 -0.40 -24.80
N VAL A 381 26.15 -0.80 -23.59
CA VAL A 381 25.79 -2.18 -23.25
C VAL A 381 24.39 -2.57 -23.76
N ILE A 382 23.73 -1.63 -24.38
CA ILE A 382 22.31 -1.74 -24.73
C ILE A 382 22.04 -2.63 -25.93
N GLY A 383 21.00 -3.46 -25.82
CA GLY A 383 20.43 -4.18 -26.95
C GLY A 383 19.67 -3.29 -27.95
N LYS A 384 19.09 -3.90 -28.97
CA LYS A 384 18.28 -3.19 -29.96
C LYS A 384 17.05 -2.56 -29.28
N ARG A 385 16.84 -1.26 -29.50
CA ARG A 385 15.69 -0.52 -28.99
C ARG A 385 14.99 0.26 -30.08
N MET A 386 13.67 0.38 -29.94
CA MET A 386 12.86 1.10 -30.91
C MET A 386 11.73 1.81 -30.18
N LEU A 387 11.56 3.11 -30.43
CA LEU A 387 10.35 3.87 -30.08
C LEU A 387 9.54 4.06 -31.36
N VAL A 388 8.29 3.62 -31.33
CA VAL A 388 7.36 3.69 -32.46
C VAL A 388 6.28 4.71 -32.16
N SER A 389 6.09 5.67 -33.06
CA SER A 389 4.99 6.66 -33.03
C SER A 389 4.47 6.87 -34.44
N GLY A 390 3.32 7.50 -34.56
CA GLY A 390 2.77 8.00 -35.83
C GLY A 390 3.51 9.23 -36.35
N GLU A 391 3.01 9.74 -37.47
CA GLU A 391 3.49 11.02 -38.03
C GLU A 391 3.25 12.15 -37.01
N HIS A 392 4.14 13.15 -37.00
CA HIS A 392 4.07 14.29 -36.09
C HIS A 392 3.91 13.90 -34.60
N SER A 393 4.51 12.77 -34.20
CA SER A 393 4.48 12.28 -32.81
C SER A 393 3.06 11.93 -32.28
N GLN A 394 2.16 11.57 -33.16
CA GLN A 394 0.84 11.07 -32.79
C GLN A 394 0.89 9.63 -32.27
N THR A 395 -0.12 9.22 -31.55
CA THR A 395 -0.31 7.83 -31.16
C THR A 395 -0.57 6.95 -32.39
N VAL A 396 -0.22 5.67 -32.27
CA VAL A 396 -0.55 4.64 -33.25
C VAL A 396 -1.50 3.62 -32.61
N PRO A 397 -2.35 2.92 -33.40
CA PRO A 397 -3.04 1.76 -32.88
C PRO A 397 -2.06 0.75 -32.27
N PHE A 398 -2.39 0.19 -31.12
CA PHE A 398 -1.51 -0.82 -30.50
C PHE A 398 -1.34 -2.06 -31.38
N GLY A 399 -0.16 -2.65 -31.33
CA GLY A 399 0.19 -3.78 -32.20
C GLY A 399 0.39 -3.36 -33.66
N SER A 400 0.80 -2.10 -33.91
CA SER A 400 1.01 -1.59 -35.27
C SER A 400 2.02 -2.45 -36.04
N PRO A 401 1.91 -2.54 -37.39
CA PRO A 401 2.84 -3.32 -38.22
C PRO A 401 4.30 -2.96 -37.97
N ARG A 402 4.62 -1.67 -37.76
CA ARG A 402 5.98 -1.20 -37.52
C ARG A 402 6.53 -1.73 -36.19
N ALA A 403 5.74 -1.73 -35.14
CA ALA A 403 6.15 -2.25 -33.83
C ALA A 403 6.30 -3.77 -33.86
N LEU A 404 5.35 -4.48 -34.43
CA LEU A 404 5.38 -5.95 -34.53
C LEU A 404 6.53 -6.44 -35.42
N TYR A 405 6.80 -5.77 -36.54
CA TYR A 405 7.94 -6.12 -37.39
C TYR A 405 9.27 -5.89 -36.66
N GLY A 406 9.39 -4.78 -35.95
CA GLY A 406 10.53 -4.52 -35.07
C GLY A 406 10.72 -5.64 -34.03
N PHE A 407 9.66 -5.99 -33.33
CA PHE A 407 9.66 -7.06 -32.33
C PHE A 407 10.02 -8.42 -32.90
N MET A 408 9.43 -8.83 -34.04
CA MET A 408 9.73 -10.11 -34.70
C MET A 408 11.17 -10.17 -35.20
N LYS A 409 11.72 -9.04 -35.73
CA LYS A 409 13.14 -8.97 -36.10
C LYS A 409 14.07 -9.12 -34.90
N MET A 410 13.69 -8.59 -33.73
CA MET A 410 14.41 -8.81 -32.49
C MET A 410 14.39 -10.28 -32.05
N LEU A 411 13.35 -11.03 -32.42
CA LEU A 411 13.26 -12.50 -32.31
C LEU A 411 13.91 -13.24 -33.52
N LYS A 412 14.80 -12.58 -34.27
CA LYS A 412 15.55 -13.13 -35.41
C LYS A 412 14.67 -13.59 -36.58
N TYR A 413 13.49 -13.00 -36.74
CA TYR A 413 12.64 -13.23 -37.91
C TYR A 413 12.66 -12.01 -38.83
N GLU A 414 13.43 -12.14 -39.94
CA GLU A 414 13.80 -10.99 -40.79
C GLU A 414 12.73 -10.61 -41.84
N GLN A 415 11.78 -11.51 -42.14
CA GLN A 415 10.77 -11.33 -43.19
C GLN A 415 9.33 -11.52 -42.68
N PRO A 416 8.87 -10.65 -41.73
CA PRO A 416 7.49 -10.75 -41.23
C PRO A 416 6.49 -10.53 -42.38
N GLN A 417 5.45 -11.37 -42.39
CA GLN A 417 4.33 -11.23 -43.33
C GLN A 417 3.31 -10.22 -42.73
N PRO A 418 2.59 -9.48 -43.58
CA PRO A 418 1.52 -8.63 -43.11
C PRO A 418 0.38 -9.46 -42.49
N LEU A 419 -0.39 -8.85 -41.57
CA LEU A 419 -1.59 -9.47 -40.99
C LEU A 419 -2.58 -9.81 -42.12
N SER A 420 -3.09 -11.03 -42.11
CA SER A 420 -4.14 -11.44 -43.04
C SER A 420 -5.53 -11.03 -42.54
N ASP A 421 -6.51 -10.98 -43.46
CA ASP A 421 -7.92 -10.80 -43.10
C ASP A 421 -8.59 -12.09 -42.62
N VAL A 422 -7.85 -13.20 -42.61
CA VAL A 422 -8.36 -14.52 -42.21
C VAL A 422 -8.44 -14.59 -40.69
N ILE A 423 -9.65 -14.60 -40.16
CA ILE A 423 -9.90 -14.87 -38.73
C ILE A 423 -10.05 -16.38 -38.49
N PRO A 424 -9.73 -16.89 -37.30
CA PRO A 424 -9.94 -18.27 -36.96
C PRO A 424 -11.42 -18.65 -37.09
N VAL A 425 -11.67 -19.80 -37.77
CA VAL A 425 -13.02 -20.35 -37.76
C VAL A 425 -13.33 -20.84 -36.36
N SER A 426 -14.26 -20.20 -35.71
CA SER A 426 -14.67 -20.51 -34.34
C SER A 426 -15.40 -21.87 -34.32
N THR A 427 -15.06 -22.71 -33.37
CA THR A 427 -15.89 -23.86 -33.01
C THR A 427 -17.02 -23.35 -32.12
N PRO A 428 -18.30 -23.50 -32.50
CA PRO A 428 -19.41 -22.99 -31.66
C PRO A 428 -19.33 -23.56 -30.26
N ARG A 429 -19.11 -22.69 -29.31
CA ARG A 429 -19.05 -23.01 -27.88
C ARG A 429 -19.48 -21.80 -27.06
N TYR A 430 -20.14 -22.08 -25.96
CA TYR A 430 -20.41 -21.04 -24.95
C TYR A 430 -19.16 -20.87 -24.08
N TYR A 431 -18.53 -19.69 -24.17
CA TYR A 431 -17.44 -19.30 -23.28
C TYR A 431 -18.03 -18.69 -22.02
N ASP A 432 -17.72 -19.26 -20.86
CA ASP A 432 -18.07 -18.65 -19.59
C ASP A 432 -16.89 -17.81 -19.06
N HIS A 433 -16.74 -16.64 -19.68
CA HIS A 433 -15.71 -15.68 -19.28
C HIS A 433 -15.87 -15.23 -17.84
N ARG A 434 -17.14 -15.20 -17.35
CA ARG A 434 -17.45 -14.81 -15.97
C ARG A 434 -16.92 -15.84 -15.00
N ALA A 435 -17.28 -17.11 -15.17
CA ALA A 435 -16.81 -18.20 -14.30
C ALA A 435 -15.27 -18.34 -14.36
N ARG A 436 -14.63 -18.04 -15.49
CA ARG A 436 -13.17 -18.04 -15.61
C ARG A 436 -12.55 -16.92 -14.80
N MET A 437 -13.04 -15.67 -14.92
CA MET A 437 -12.54 -14.53 -14.15
C MET A 437 -12.77 -14.73 -12.64
N GLU A 438 -13.99 -15.17 -12.26
CA GLU A 438 -14.33 -15.50 -10.87
C GLU A 438 -13.33 -16.49 -10.26
N ARG A 439 -13.08 -17.61 -10.94
CA ARG A 439 -12.08 -18.60 -10.47
C ARG A 439 -10.70 -17.98 -10.26
N MET A 440 -10.26 -17.12 -11.18
CA MET A 440 -8.93 -16.50 -11.10
C MET A 440 -8.83 -15.48 -9.96
N VAL A 441 -9.88 -14.72 -9.72
CA VAL A 441 -9.95 -13.79 -8.57
C VAL A 441 -10.00 -14.57 -7.26
N GLU A 442 -10.90 -15.57 -7.16
CA GLU A 442 -11.07 -16.37 -5.94
C GLU A 442 -9.81 -17.20 -5.59
N GLN A 443 -9.00 -17.64 -6.58
CA GLN A 443 -7.70 -18.25 -6.31
C GLN A 443 -6.73 -17.28 -5.63
N MET A 444 -6.66 -16.03 -6.07
CA MET A 444 -5.81 -15.02 -5.45
C MET A 444 -6.33 -14.63 -4.07
N VAL A 445 -7.65 -14.50 -3.91
CA VAL A 445 -8.30 -14.30 -2.61
C VAL A 445 -7.95 -15.46 -1.67
N GLY A 446 -8.16 -16.70 -2.09
CA GLY A 446 -7.87 -17.90 -1.28
C GLY A 446 -6.40 -17.99 -0.87
N HIS A 447 -5.48 -17.72 -1.79
CA HIS A 447 -4.04 -17.71 -1.49
C HIS A 447 -3.69 -16.62 -0.46
N THR A 448 -4.19 -15.39 -0.62
CA THR A 448 -3.92 -14.30 0.34
C THR A 448 -4.56 -14.60 1.70
N GLN A 449 -5.77 -15.16 1.76
CA GLN A 449 -6.41 -15.54 3.03
C GLN A 449 -5.68 -16.68 3.73
N LEU A 450 -5.08 -17.62 2.98
CA LEU A 450 -4.20 -18.64 3.54
C LEU A 450 -2.92 -18.03 4.14
N LEU A 451 -2.26 -17.12 3.40
CA LEU A 451 -1.10 -16.40 3.90
C LEU A 451 -1.42 -15.58 5.16
N LEU A 452 -2.60 -14.95 5.18
CA LEU A 452 -3.07 -14.17 6.33
C LEU A 452 -3.31 -15.07 7.55
N ARG A 453 -3.96 -16.22 7.36
CA ARG A 453 -4.21 -17.18 8.44
C ARG A 453 -2.92 -17.71 9.06
N ASP A 454 -1.92 -17.95 8.22
CA ASP A 454 -0.64 -18.51 8.64
C ASP A 454 0.41 -17.41 8.99
N SER A 455 0.03 -16.12 8.90
CA SER A 455 0.93 -14.97 9.06
C SER A 455 1.60 -14.91 10.44
N GLU A 456 0.92 -15.33 11.50
CA GLU A 456 1.50 -15.35 12.84
C GLU A 456 2.72 -16.29 12.95
N TYR A 457 2.73 -17.42 12.24
CA TYR A 457 3.91 -18.28 12.18
C TYR A 457 5.09 -17.59 11.50
N VAL A 458 4.83 -16.83 10.43
CA VAL A 458 5.86 -16.06 9.72
C VAL A 458 6.42 -14.95 10.63
N ARG A 459 5.53 -14.29 11.39
CA ARG A 459 5.95 -13.29 12.41
C ARG A 459 6.79 -13.90 13.50
N GLN A 460 6.46 -15.09 13.99
CA GLN A 460 7.28 -15.79 14.99
C GLN A 460 8.69 -16.06 14.46
N GLU A 461 8.83 -16.56 13.22
CA GLU A 461 10.13 -16.77 12.55
C GLU A 461 10.90 -15.43 12.41
N PHE A 462 10.23 -14.35 12.01
CA PHE A 462 10.80 -13.00 11.93
C PHE A 462 11.30 -12.51 13.30
N VAL A 463 10.49 -12.64 14.35
CA VAL A 463 10.84 -12.24 15.72
C VAL A 463 12.04 -13.03 16.25
N GLU A 464 12.11 -14.35 15.99
CA GLU A 464 13.25 -15.19 16.40
C GLU A 464 14.58 -14.75 15.73
N GLU A 465 14.51 -14.35 14.46
CA GLU A 465 15.67 -13.78 13.76
C GLU A 465 16.11 -12.45 14.39
N TRP A 466 15.15 -11.55 14.66
CA TRP A 466 15.44 -10.21 15.17
C TRP A 466 15.78 -10.15 16.65
N ARG A 467 15.42 -11.14 17.46
CA ARG A 467 15.89 -11.29 18.87
C ARG A 467 17.41 -11.39 19.00
N LYS A 468 18.11 -11.73 17.93
CA LYS A 468 19.58 -11.79 17.86
C LYS A 468 20.24 -10.43 17.63
N LYS A 469 19.45 -9.40 17.34
CA LYS A 469 19.88 -8.03 17.02
C LYS A 469 19.50 -7.08 18.16
N SER A 470 20.07 -5.88 18.17
CA SER A 470 19.71 -4.85 19.12
C SER A 470 18.31 -4.27 18.83
N GLN A 471 17.68 -3.73 19.87
CA GLN A 471 16.39 -3.03 19.72
C GLN A 471 16.50 -1.84 18.76
N GLU A 472 17.65 -1.15 18.73
CA GLU A 472 17.84 -0.01 17.82
C GLU A 472 17.97 -0.45 16.36
N GLU A 473 18.63 -1.58 16.07
CA GLU A 473 18.63 -2.15 14.71
C GLU A 473 17.21 -2.50 14.25
N LEU A 474 16.40 -3.09 15.14
CA LEU A 474 15.00 -3.38 14.83
C LEU A 474 14.18 -2.10 14.65
N ARG A 475 14.42 -1.05 15.47
CA ARG A 475 13.76 0.23 15.34
C ARG A 475 14.12 0.92 14.02
N ASN A 476 15.37 0.81 13.58
CA ASN A 476 15.81 1.32 12.28
C ASN A 476 15.13 0.55 11.14
N PHE A 477 15.08 -0.79 11.22
CA PHE A 477 14.30 -1.57 10.26
C PHE A 477 12.82 -1.13 10.22
N TYR A 478 12.18 -0.97 11.38
CA TYR A 478 10.80 -0.53 11.50
C TYR A 478 10.58 0.84 10.85
N ARG A 479 11.46 1.80 11.15
CA ARG A 479 11.45 3.14 10.56
C ARG A 479 11.63 3.10 9.05
N GLU A 480 12.63 2.35 8.55
CA GLU A 480 13.02 2.37 7.13
C GLU A 480 12.12 1.51 6.25
N GLU A 481 11.75 0.30 6.71
CA GLU A 481 11.11 -0.68 5.85
C GLU A 481 9.57 -0.70 6.01
N MET A 482 9.04 -0.35 7.20
CA MET A 482 7.61 -0.42 7.46
C MET A 482 6.93 0.94 7.45
N ILE A 483 7.54 1.95 8.04
CA ILE A 483 6.99 3.32 8.13
C ILE A 483 7.46 4.19 6.96
N GLY A 484 8.72 4.06 6.57
CA GLY A 484 9.38 4.95 5.63
C GLY A 484 9.82 6.24 6.31
N TRP A 485 10.98 6.21 6.98
CA TRP A 485 11.43 7.35 7.78
C TRP A 485 11.87 8.55 6.93
N ILE A 486 11.52 9.75 7.36
CA ILE A 486 11.95 11.00 6.74
C ILE A 486 13.24 11.47 7.41
N HIS A 487 14.34 11.53 6.65
CA HIS A 487 15.67 11.93 7.14
C HIS A 487 15.94 13.44 7.02
N ASP A 488 15.04 14.20 6.43
CA ASP A 488 15.19 15.66 6.28
C ASP A 488 15.31 16.31 7.67
N SER A 489 16.17 17.33 7.78
CA SER A 489 16.38 18.04 9.04
C SER A 489 15.11 18.75 9.49
N LEU A 490 14.81 18.66 10.79
CA LEU A 490 13.73 19.44 11.39
C LEU A 490 14.03 20.94 11.31
N LEU A 491 13.01 21.73 11.06
CA LEU A 491 13.10 23.19 11.08
C LEU A 491 13.28 23.71 12.52
N SER A 492 13.62 24.99 12.65
CA SER A 492 13.55 25.67 13.94
C SER A 492 12.12 25.64 14.48
N LEU A 493 11.93 25.44 15.77
CA LEU A 493 10.63 25.25 16.43
C LEU A 493 9.60 26.35 16.15
N ASN A 494 10.02 27.61 16.10
CA ASN A 494 9.16 28.79 15.91
C ASN A 494 7.80 28.67 16.64
N PRO A 495 7.78 28.46 17.97
CA PRO A 495 6.55 28.15 18.68
C PRO A 495 5.64 29.39 18.75
N ARG A 496 4.40 29.20 18.31
CA ARG A 496 3.32 30.19 18.32
C ARG A 496 2.18 29.66 19.17
N SER A 497 1.58 30.49 20.02
CA SER A 497 0.43 30.05 20.81
C SER A 497 -0.57 31.18 21.08
N LYS A 498 -1.81 30.80 21.42
CA LYS A 498 -2.83 31.72 21.97
C LYS A 498 -3.64 30.99 23.03
N LEU A 499 -4.00 31.71 24.09
CA LEU A 499 -4.93 31.25 25.11
C LEU A 499 -6.32 31.11 24.48
N VAL A 500 -6.91 29.92 24.56
CA VAL A 500 -8.25 29.62 23.98
C VAL A 500 -9.29 29.28 25.03
N GLU A 501 -8.86 28.88 26.23
CA GLU A 501 -9.76 28.61 27.36
C GLU A 501 -9.01 28.84 28.67
N LYS A 502 -9.71 29.40 29.66
CA LYS A 502 -9.21 29.58 31.04
C LYS A 502 -10.26 29.13 32.02
N GLN A 503 -9.93 28.13 32.83
CA GLN A 503 -10.75 27.58 33.89
C GLN A 503 -10.06 27.81 35.25
N ALA A 504 -10.73 27.56 36.36
CA ALA A 504 -10.14 27.67 37.68
C ALA A 504 -8.92 26.75 37.87
N ALA A 505 -8.99 25.50 37.36
CA ALA A 505 -7.98 24.48 37.53
C ALA A 505 -6.88 24.49 36.46
N TYR A 506 -7.18 24.94 35.25
CA TYR A 506 -6.26 24.85 34.10
C TYR A 506 -6.47 25.98 33.07
N SER A 507 -5.49 26.15 32.19
CA SER A 507 -5.56 27.02 31.01
C SER A 507 -5.20 26.25 29.76
N CYS A 508 -5.93 26.45 28.65
CA CYS A 508 -5.69 25.81 27.36
C CYS A 508 -5.09 26.80 26.37
N TYR A 509 -4.00 26.41 25.74
CA TYR A 509 -3.32 27.21 24.72
C TYR A 509 -3.33 26.43 23.40
N GLU A 510 -3.86 27.03 22.35
CA GLU A 510 -3.63 26.55 21.00
C GLU A 510 -2.16 26.80 20.63
N VAL A 511 -1.51 25.81 20.02
CA VAL A 511 -0.07 25.81 19.75
C VAL A 511 0.20 25.39 18.31
N LEU A 512 1.14 26.07 17.67
CA LEU A 512 1.61 25.76 16.32
C LEU A 512 3.14 25.76 16.30
N LEU A 513 3.74 24.66 15.77
CA LEU A 513 5.19 24.47 15.66
C LEU A 513 5.56 24.19 14.20
N ASP A 514 6.68 24.73 13.73
CA ASP A 514 7.27 24.34 12.44
C ASP A 514 7.98 23.00 12.59
N VAL A 515 7.81 22.08 11.60
CA VAL A 515 8.38 20.72 11.65
C VAL A 515 9.30 20.48 10.47
N LEU A 516 8.76 20.52 9.25
CA LEU A 516 9.45 20.34 7.97
C LEU A 516 8.93 21.43 7.00
N PRO A 517 9.53 21.64 5.85
CA PRO A 517 8.96 22.55 4.86
C PRO A 517 7.47 22.24 4.64
N HIS A 518 6.60 23.23 4.74
CA HIS A 518 5.13 23.13 4.66
C HIS A 518 4.44 22.31 5.76
N VAL A 519 5.18 21.58 6.60
CA VAL A 519 4.62 20.74 7.66
C VAL A 519 4.68 21.45 9.01
N GLU A 520 3.53 21.71 9.59
CA GLU A 520 3.39 22.24 10.93
C GLU A 520 2.80 21.17 11.88
N MET A 521 3.03 21.34 13.17
CA MET A 521 2.34 20.59 14.21
C MET A 521 1.40 21.52 14.94
N TRP A 522 0.11 21.28 14.80
CA TRP A 522 -0.95 21.99 15.48
C TRP A 522 -1.48 21.15 16.65
N GLY A 523 -1.79 21.79 17.77
CA GLY A 523 -2.33 21.11 18.95
C GLY A 523 -2.84 22.08 20.00
N VAL A 524 -3.41 21.52 21.08
CA VAL A 524 -3.82 22.28 22.28
C VAL A 524 -3.03 21.79 23.48
N LEU A 525 -2.34 22.71 24.16
CA LEU A 525 -1.66 22.48 25.44
C LEU A 525 -2.57 22.89 26.58
N THR A 526 -2.94 21.94 27.43
CA THR A 526 -3.69 22.21 28.68
C THR A 526 -2.74 22.15 29.85
N VAL A 527 -2.60 23.27 30.56
CA VAL A 527 -1.64 23.48 31.65
C VAL A 527 -2.39 23.69 32.96
N PRO A 528 -2.16 22.92 34.03
CA PRO A 528 -2.68 23.17 35.35
C PRO A 528 -2.24 24.56 35.85
N ASN A 529 -3.16 25.31 36.47
CA ASN A 529 -2.86 26.66 36.98
C ASN A 529 -2.10 26.67 38.33
N ASP A 530 -2.00 25.50 38.98
CA ASP A 530 -1.43 25.31 40.32
C ASP A 530 0.02 24.79 40.30
N ILE A 531 0.77 25.03 39.23
CA ILE A 531 2.18 24.60 39.15
C ILE A 531 3.08 25.58 39.92
N PRO A 532 3.69 25.14 41.02
CA PRO A 532 4.62 25.99 41.76
C PRO A 532 5.86 26.34 40.92
N LYS A 533 6.44 27.50 41.16
CA LYS A 533 7.66 27.91 40.46
C LYS A 533 8.79 26.88 40.69
N GLY A 534 9.33 26.35 39.61
CA GLY A 534 10.41 25.36 39.62
C GLY A 534 9.97 23.91 39.72
N GLU A 535 8.66 23.65 39.92
CA GLU A 535 8.11 22.28 39.79
C GLU A 535 7.95 21.88 38.33
N LYS A 536 8.26 20.63 38.04
CA LYS A 536 8.03 20.04 36.73
C LYS A 536 6.93 18.98 36.80
N ARG A 537 6.05 18.99 35.82
CA ARG A 537 4.89 18.08 35.69
C ARG A 537 5.10 17.07 34.59
N PRO A 538 4.61 15.83 34.79
CA PRO A 538 4.55 14.86 33.71
C PRO A 538 3.55 15.30 32.62
N VAL A 539 3.78 14.85 31.39
CA VAL A 539 2.96 15.18 30.23
C VAL A 539 2.21 13.96 29.74
N VAL A 540 0.95 14.14 29.35
CA VAL A 540 0.19 13.15 28.57
C VAL A 540 -0.09 13.74 27.20
N VAL A 541 0.49 13.12 26.15
CA VAL A 541 0.15 13.42 24.75
C VAL A 541 -1.04 12.57 24.39
N MET A 542 -2.20 13.22 24.15
CA MET A 542 -3.47 12.54 23.90
C MET A 542 -3.87 12.65 22.44
N GLN A 543 -3.76 11.53 21.70
CA GLN A 543 -4.01 11.48 20.26
C GLN A 543 -5.48 11.15 19.98
N HIS A 544 -6.15 12.00 19.18
CA HIS A 544 -7.56 11.82 18.81
C HIS A 544 -7.76 10.72 17.76
N GLY A 545 -9.00 10.24 17.60
CA GLY A 545 -9.44 9.30 16.57
C GLY A 545 -9.74 9.96 15.23
N ARG A 546 -10.24 9.16 14.29
CA ARG A 546 -10.61 9.61 12.94
C ARG A 546 -11.63 10.75 12.99
N GLY A 547 -11.45 11.74 12.15
CA GLY A 547 -12.34 12.91 12.07
C GLY A 547 -12.25 13.86 13.26
N GLY A 548 -11.39 13.58 14.25
CA GLY A 548 -11.17 14.46 15.38
C GLY A 548 -10.22 15.63 15.08
N ASN A 549 -10.06 16.50 16.07
CA ASN A 549 -9.14 17.64 16.05
C ASN A 549 -8.54 17.82 17.45
N PRO A 550 -7.64 18.81 17.68
CA PRO A 550 -7.01 19.03 18.98
C PRO A 550 -7.98 19.26 20.16
N TYR A 551 -9.20 19.71 19.88
CA TYR A 551 -10.22 19.96 20.92
C TYR A 551 -11.06 18.74 21.28
N THR A 552 -10.99 17.65 20.48
CA THR A 552 -11.83 16.45 20.65
C THR A 552 -11.70 15.82 22.03
N ALA A 553 -10.49 15.73 22.58
CA ALA A 553 -10.25 15.14 23.90
C ALA A 553 -10.59 16.09 25.07
N LEU A 554 -10.85 17.36 24.79
CA LEU A 554 -11.33 18.36 25.74
C LEU A 554 -12.86 18.35 25.87
N ASN A 555 -13.57 17.84 24.86
CA ASN A 555 -15.04 17.82 24.88
C ASN A 555 -15.54 16.81 25.91
N GLU A 556 -16.41 17.25 26.80
CA GLU A 556 -17.05 16.41 27.84
C GLU A 556 -18.12 15.50 27.25
N GLU A 557 -18.75 15.94 26.18
CA GLU A 557 -19.70 15.14 25.44
C GLU A 557 -19.00 14.17 24.49
N GLY A 558 -19.63 13.06 24.19
CA GLY A 558 -19.09 12.05 23.26
C GLY A 558 -18.13 11.06 23.92
N SER A 559 -17.37 10.37 23.10
CA SER A 559 -16.62 9.15 23.47
C SER A 559 -15.30 9.39 24.20
N TYR A 560 -14.90 10.66 24.45
CA TYR A 560 -13.68 11.05 25.17
C TYR A 560 -13.94 11.50 26.60
N TYR A 561 -15.15 11.89 26.93
CA TYR A 561 -15.57 12.35 28.27
C TYR A 561 -14.63 13.37 28.90
N GLY A 562 -14.15 14.34 28.13
CA GLY A 562 -13.26 15.41 28.59
C GLY A 562 -11.96 14.90 29.22
N ILE A 563 -11.39 13.79 28.73
CA ILE A 563 -10.23 13.14 29.36
C ILE A 563 -9.03 14.10 29.51
N ALA A 564 -8.82 15.01 28.57
CA ALA A 564 -7.72 15.97 28.66
C ALA A 564 -7.91 16.95 29.83
N ARG A 565 -9.14 17.43 30.06
CA ARG A 565 -9.49 18.27 31.23
C ARG A 565 -9.33 17.52 32.53
N ARG A 566 -9.88 16.30 32.59
CA ARG A 566 -9.81 15.40 33.78
C ARG A 566 -8.37 15.10 34.18
N LEU A 567 -7.47 14.93 33.21
CA LEU A 567 -6.03 14.74 33.48
C LEU A 567 -5.36 16.03 33.96
N ALA A 568 -5.69 17.18 33.37
CA ALA A 568 -5.18 18.47 33.81
C ALA A 568 -5.61 18.82 35.27
N GLU A 569 -6.86 18.54 35.64
CA GLU A 569 -7.37 18.68 37.02
C GLU A 569 -6.61 17.78 38.01
N LYS A 570 -6.08 16.64 37.53
CA LYS A 570 -5.20 15.75 38.32
C LYS A 570 -3.72 16.17 38.30
N GLY A 571 -3.42 17.33 37.69
CA GLY A 571 -2.11 17.94 37.69
C GLY A 571 -1.17 17.49 36.56
N PHE A 572 -1.62 16.75 35.59
CA PHE A 572 -0.84 16.47 34.38
C PHE A 572 -0.88 17.67 33.43
N VAL A 573 0.22 17.94 32.74
CA VAL A 573 0.20 18.74 31.53
C VAL A 573 -0.31 17.84 30.39
N VAL A 574 -1.26 18.33 29.58
CA VAL A 574 -1.82 17.52 28.49
C VAL A 574 -1.59 18.25 27.18
N PHE A 575 -1.08 17.53 26.17
CA PHE A 575 -1.00 18.03 24.81
C PHE A 575 -1.85 17.18 23.88
N THR A 576 -2.76 17.81 23.16
CA THR A 576 -3.65 17.14 22.20
C THR A 576 -3.28 17.57 20.79
N PRO A 577 -2.40 16.81 20.08
CA PRO A 577 -1.98 17.14 18.72
C PRO A 577 -3.06 16.84 17.70
N PHE A 578 -3.03 17.58 16.58
CA PHE A 578 -3.74 17.22 15.37
C PHE A 578 -3.08 16.02 14.68
N GLY A 579 -3.85 15.02 14.30
CA GLY A 579 -3.34 13.73 13.81
C GLY A 579 -3.22 13.58 12.30
N ASN A 580 -3.55 14.60 11.50
CA ASN A 580 -3.55 14.58 10.03
C ASN A 580 -4.51 13.55 9.37
N TRP A 581 -5.46 12.95 10.10
CA TRP A 581 -6.46 11.99 9.61
C TRP A 581 -7.90 12.47 9.75
N THR A 582 -8.08 13.77 9.55
CA THR A 582 -9.37 14.47 9.51
C THR A 582 -9.70 14.83 8.07
N GLY A 583 -10.99 14.98 7.75
CA GLY A 583 -11.44 15.21 6.38
C GLY A 583 -11.39 13.94 5.53
N GLU A 584 -12.54 13.38 5.20
CA GLU A 584 -12.75 12.00 4.72
C GLU A 584 -11.83 11.53 3.59
N THR A 585 -11.25 12.44 2.80
CA THR A 585 -10.50 12.09 1.60
C THR A 585 -9.13 12.70 1.53
N ARG A 586 -8.90 13.91 2.07
CA ARG A 586 -7.63 14.63 1.92
C ARG A 586 -6.45 13.85 2.49
N PHE A 587 -6.60 13.21 3.65
CA PHE A 587 -5.51 12.46 4.28
C PHE A 587 -5.12 11.19 3.48
N ARG A 588 -6.05 10.58 2.75
CA ARG A 588 -5.76 9.41 1.90
C ARG A 588 -4.80 9.75 0.78
N TRP A 589 -4.88 10.98 0.26
CA TRP A 589 -3.96 11.44 -0.77
C TRP A 589 -2.53 11.50 -0.27
N ILE A 590 -2.33 11.78 1.03
CA ILE A 590 -0.99 11.78 1.65
C ILE A 590 -0.36 10.40 1.51
N ASP A 591 -1.05 9.33 1.91
CA ASP A 591 -0.52 7.97 1.79
C ASP A 591 -0.33 7.54 0.33
N ARG A 592 -1.25 7.92 -0.58
CA ARG A 592 -1.08 7.62 -2.01
C ARG A 592 0.16 8.28 -2.61
N ILE A 593 0.42 9.53 -2.30
CA ILE A 593 1.61 10.25 -2.75
C ILE A 593 2.87 9.68 -2.08
N ALA A 594 2.76 9.32 -0.82
CA ALA A 594 3.89 8.88 0.00
C ALA A 594 4.39 7.47 -0.32
N LYS A 595 3.49 6.50 -0.59
CA LYS A 595 3.83 5.08 -0.78
C LYS A 595 4.87 4.82 -1.87
N PRO A 596 4.78 5.40 -3.09
CA PRO A 596 5.81 5.21 -4.12
C PRO A 596 7.18 5.74 -3.71
N ALA A 597 7.20 6.74 -2.79
CA ALA A 597 8.40 7.30 -2.18
C ALA A 597 8.88 6.53 -0.95
N LYS A 598 8.31 5.36 -0.66
CA LYS A 598 8.58 4.56 0.55
C LYS A 598 8.32 5.36 1.83
N ASN A 599 7.22 6.10 1.88
CA ASN A 599 6.73 6.83 3.05
C ASN A 599 5.25 6.54 3.30
N THR A 600 4.77 6.91 4.47
CA THR A 600 3.37 6.87 4.90
C THR A 600 3.00 8.17 5.58
N LEU A 601 1.74 8.36 5.91
CA LEU A 601 1.30 9.39 6.83
C LEU A 601 2.09 9.37 8.15
N TRP A 602 2.40 8.16 8.65
CA TRP A 602 3.12 7.95 9.91
C TRP A 602 4.56 8.45 9.86
N SER A 603 5.17 8.53 8.67
CA SER A 603 6.50 9.13 8.48
C SER A 603 6.52 10.60 8.92
N VAL A 604 5.48 11.35 8.55
CA VAL A 604 5.32 12.76 8.92
C VAL A 604 4.94 12.91 10.39
N VAL A 605 3.96 12.11 10.85
CA VAL A 605 3.50 12.15 12.26
C VAL A 605 4.64 11.82 13.22
N GLY A 606 5.51 10.84 12.88
CA GLY A 606 6.70 10.56 13.69
C GLY A 606 7.64 11.76 13.83
N ARG A 607 7.85 12.53 12.75
CA ARG A 607 8.66 13.74 12.78
C ARG A 607 7.98 14.89 13.56
N GLN A 608 6.66 15.01 13.48
CA GLN A 608 5.88 15.95 14.31
C GLN A 608 6.07 15.62 15.80
N HIS A 609 6.02 14.34 16.20
CA HIS A 609 6.24 13.93 17.59
C HIS A 609 7.70 14.13 18.05
N GLN A 610 8.70 13.96 17.19
CA GLN A 610 10.08 14.34 17.54
C GLN A 610 10.20 15.85 17.78
N GLN A 611 9.58 16.67 16.95
CA GLN A 611 9.57 18.11 17.12
C GLN A 611 8.82 18.53 18.38
N LEU A 612 7.75 17.82 18.73
CA LEU A 612 7.04 18.01 19.99
C LEU A 612 7.98 17.83 21.19
N PHE A 613 8.78 16.75 21.22
CA PHE A 613 9.78 16.55 22.29
C PHE A 613 10.80 17.67 22.33
N ASN A 614 11.28 18.16 21.20
CA ASN A 614 12.20 19.29 21.14
C ASN A 614 11.59 20.54 21.78
N TRP A 615 10.29 20.79 21.57
CA TRP A 615 9.57 21.91 22.16
C TRP A 615 9.27 21.69 23.65
N LEU A 616 8.78 20.53 24.06
CA LEU A 616 8.45 20.20 25.45
C LEU A 616 9.65 20.41 26.38
N LYS A 617 10.87 20.07 25.93
CA LYS A 617 12.12 20.32 26.68
C LYS A 617 12.39 21.80 26.96
N THR A 618 11.80 22.72 26.20
CA THR A 618 11.96 24.16 26.41
C THR A 618 11.02 24.74 27.48
N LEU A 619 9.99 23.99 27.87
CA LEU A 619 8.99 24.44 28.85
C LEU A 619 9.46 24.15 30.27
N SER A 620 9.66 25.21 31.07
CA SER A 620 10.24 25.13 32.43
C SER A 620 9.43 24.26 33.41
N PHE A 621 8.14 24.06 33.13
CA PHE A 621 7.22 23.30 33.98
C PHE A 621 7.00 21.87 33.48
N VAL A 622 7.70 21.42 32.43
CA VAL A 622 7.56 20.08 31.87
C VAL A 622 8.73 19.22 32.33
N ASP A 623 8.41 17.95 32.70
CA ASP A 623 9.37 16.89 32.88
C ASP A 623 9.43 16.05 31.61
N GLU A 624 10.46 16.27 30.80
CA GLU A 624 10.67 15.59 29.50
C GLU A 624 10.97 14.09 29.63
N GLY A 625 11.34 13.61 30.80
CA GLY A 625 11.53 12.17 31.10
C GLY A 625 10.23 11.45 31.46
N ARG A 626 9.13 12.18 31.68
CA ARG A 626 7.84 11.64 32.10
C ARG A 626 6.72 12.02 31.12
N VAL A 627 6.88 11.63 29.86
CA VAL A 627 5.90 11.90 28.79
C VAL A 627 5.22 10.60 28.38
N ALA A 628 3.91 10.52 28.56
CA ALA A 628 3.07 9.40 28.12
C ALA A 628 2.46 9.68 26.75
N LEU A 629 2.26 8.63 25.96
CA LEU A 629 1.44 8.65 24.74
C LEU A 629 0.16 7.84 24.98
N TYR A 630 -0.98 8.49 24.82
CA TYR A 630 -2.30 7.88 24.97
C TYR A 630 -3.15 8.23 23.76
N GLY A 631 -3.76 7.26 23.12
CA GLY A 631 -4.58 7.53 21.96
C GLY A 631 -5.78 6.61 21.83
N LYS A 632 -6.85 7.10 21.18
CA LYS A 632 -8.10 6.36 20.97
C LYS A 632 -8.38 6.15 19.49
N SER A 633 -8.86 4.95 19.12
CA SER A 633 -9.18 4.59 17.73
C SER A 633 -7.93 4.66 16.86
N ILE A 634 -7.93 5.33 15.71
CA ILE A 634 -6.69 5.58 14.93
C ILE A 634 -5.60 6.29 15.78
N GLY A 635 -6.00 7.07 16.79
CA GLY A 635 -5.07 7.59 17.81
C GLY A 635 -4.47 6.47 18.68
N GLY A 636 -5.22 5.38 18.94
CA GLY A 636 -4.71 4.18 19.62
C GLY A 636 -3.71 3.43 18.74
N GLN A 637 -3.98 3.32 17.44
CA GLN A 637 -3.01 2.86 16.45
C GLN A 637 -1.74 3.73 16.51
N ALA A 638 -1.92 5.06 16.46
CA ALA A 638 -0.83 6.02 16.58
C ALA A 638 0.00 5.81 17.85
N ALA A 639 -0.63 5.55 19.00
CA ALA A 639 0.07 5.30 20.25
C ALA A 639 1.04 4.12 20.17
N SER A 640 0.66 3.03 19.49
CA SER A 640 1.55 1.88 19.27
C SER A 640 2.65 2.19 18.25
N LEU A 641 2.27 2.76 17.08
CA LEU A 641 3.21 3.02 15.99
C LEU A 641 4.26 4.07 16.39
N ILE A 642 3.82 5.19 16.98
CA ILE A 642 4.70 6.30 17.35
C ILE A 642 5.61 5.92 18.50
N ALA A 643 5.11 5.26 19.56
CA ALA A 643 5.96 4.81 20.65
C ALA A 643 7.03 3.80 20.21
N SER A 644 6.78 3.05 19.14
CA SER A 644 7.73 2.14 18.52
C SER A 644 8.85 2.87 17.77
N MET A 645 8.57 4.02 17.16
CA MET A 645 9.56 4.80 16.41
C MET A 645 10.18 5.97 17.20
N VAL A 646 9.50 6.47 18.25
CA VAL A 646 9.94 7.60 19.09
C VAL A 646 10.14 7.09 20.52
N PRO A 647 11.37 6.64 20.87
CA PRO A 647 11.65 5.96 22.14
C PRO A 647 11.60 6.89 23.37
N GLU A 648 11.51 8.18 23.18
CA GLU A 648 11.43 9.19 24.24
C GLU A 648 10.15 9.12 25.07
N TYR A 649 9.08 8.51 24.58
CA TYR A 649 7.87 8.28 25.37
C TYR A 649 8.13 7.31 26.51
N ALA A 650 7.83 7.73 27.75
CA ALA A 650 8.03 6.93 28.96
C ALA A 650 7.06 5.73 29.04
N LEU A 651 5.86 5.85 28.49
CA LEU A 651 4.86 4.79 28.39
C LEU A 651 3.90 5.02 27.21
N SER A 652 3.15 3.98 26.85
CA SER A 652 2.15 4.06 25.78
C SER A 652 0.85 3.35 26.16
N ILE A 653 -0.28 3.94 25.76
CA ILE A 653 -1.63 3.41 25.99
C ILE A 653 -2.39 3.38 24.66
N ASN A 654 -2.74 2.17 24.20
CA ASN A 654 -3.57 1.95 23.02
C ASN A 654 -5.03 1.75 23.44
N CYS A 655 -5.88 2.74 23.17
CA CYS A 655 -7.30 2.65 23.45
C CYS A 655 -8.10 2.37 22.18
N ALA A 656 -8.95 1.34 22.23
CA ALA A 656 -9.95 1.01 21.23
C ALA A 656 -9.39 0.73 19.80
N TYR A 657 -8.17 0.21 19.70
CA TYR A 657 -7.58 -0.19 18.40
C TYR A 657 -6.59 -1.37 18.48
N PHE A 658 -6.33 -1.93 19.64
CA PHE A 658 -5.37 -3.02 19.79
C PHE A 658 -5.98 -4.35 19.31
N ASN A 659 -5.47 -4.89 18.21
CA ASN A 659 -5.89 -6.17 17.64
C ASN A 659 -4.83 -6.63 16.61
N GLU A 660 -5.03 -7.77 15.96
CA GLU A 660 -4.23 -8.18 14.80
C GLU A 660 -4.63 -7.33 13.57
N SER A 661 -3.79 -6.36 13.22
CA SER A 661 -4.12 -5.36 12.20
C SER A 661 -4.23 -5.96 10.82
N ALA A 662 -3.30 -6.82 10.41
CA ALA A 662 -3.37 -7.46 9.09
C ALA A 662 -4.69 -8.24 8.91
N ARG A 663 -5.16 -8.92 9.97
CA ARG A 663 -6.46 -9.60 9.98
C ARG A 663 -7.62 -8.61 9.86
N LYS A 664 -7.54 -7.49 10.58
CA LYS A 664 -8.53 -6.42 10.55
C LYS A 664 -8.61 -5.72 9.19
N GLU A 665 -7.46 -5.50 8.55
CA GLU A 665 -7.37 -4.81 7.27
C GLU A 665 -7.73 -5.72 6.07
N SER A 666 -7.39 -7.01 6.12
CA SER A 666 -7.30 -7.86 4.92
C SER A 666 -8.23 -9.08 4.89
N SER A 667 -8.88 -9.45 6.02
CA SER A 667 -9.71 -10.66 6.02
C SER A 667 -11.05 -10.47 5.31
N VAL A 668 -11.40 -11.42 4.43
CA VAL A 668 -12.69 -11.45 3.74
C VAL A 668 -13.77 -12.27 4.49
N TYR A 669 -13.42 -12.83 5.65
CA TYR A 669 -14.32 -13.68 6.44
C TYR A 669 -14.98 -12.97 7.61
N PHE A 670 -14.60 -11.73 7.90
CA PHE A 670 -15.15 -10.95 8.99
C PHE A 670 -15.84 -9.69 8.47
N PRO A 671 -17.15 -9.54 8.68
CA PRO A 671 -17.92 -8.39 8.17
C PRO A 671 -17.40 -7.03 8.66
N THR A 672 -16.71 -7.02 9.80
CA THR A 672 -16.12 -5.81 10.39
C THR A 672 -14.71 -5.51 9.85
N SER A 673 -14.18 -6.35 8.95
CA SER A 673 -12.87 -6.12 8.33
C SER A 673 -12.89 -4.87 7.45
N PHE A 674 -11.80 -4.12 7.48
CA PHE A 674 -11.67 -2.89 6.69
C PHE A 674 -11.55 -3.14 5.20
N VAL A 675 -11.27 -4.38 4.78
CA VAL A 675 -11.35 -4.77 3.38
C VAL A 675 -12.72 -4.48 2.75
N PHE A 676 -13.79 -4.44 3.54
CA PHE A 676 -15.15 -4.09 3.09
C PHE A 676 -15.44 -2.59 3.16
N HIS A 677 -14.52 -1.79 3.65
CA HIS A 677 -14.61 -0.34 3.77
C HIS A 677 -13.64 0.35 2.81
N VAL A 678 -13.68 1.67 2.74
CA VAL A 678 -13.02 2.45 1.68
C VAL A 678 -11.53 2.77 1.95
N ASP A 679 -10.93 2.26 3.01
CA ASP A 679 -9.59 2.68 3.45
C ASP A 679 -8.45 1.85 2.83
N SER A 680 -8.43 1.72 1.49
CA SER A 680 -7.37 0.98 0.76
C SER A 680 -5.97 1.60 0.89
N GLU A 681 -5.86 2.83 1.34
CA GLU A 681 -4.60 3.55 1.54
C GLU A 681 -3.93 3.26 2.89
N MET A 682 -4.70 2.86 3.89
CA MET A 682 -4.21 2.64 5.27
C MET A 682 -3.33 1.40 5.45
N PRO A 683 -3.50 0.28 4.70
CA PRO A 683 -2.68 -0.91 4.87
C PRO A 683 -1.19 -0.62 4.71
N MET A 684 -0.38 -1.25 5.57
CA MET A 684 1.08 -1.13 5.58
C MET A 684 1.72 -2.32 4.87
N TRP A 685 2.73 -2.03 4.03
CA TRP A 685 3.40 -3.06 3.25
C TRP A 685 4.01 -4.17 4.12
N ASN A 686 3.60 -5.41 3.85
CA ASN A 686 4.13 -6.64 4.47
C ASN A 686 4.09 -6.70 6.01
N ARG A 687 3.21 -5.93 6.63
CA ARG A 687 3.08 -5.86 8.09
C ARG A 687 2.70 -7.21 8.70
N GLY A 688 1.76 -7.92 8.07
CA GLY A 688 1.29 -9.22 8.53
C GLY A 688 2.39 -10.28 8.69
N HIS A 689 3.52 -10.11 8.00
CA HIS A 689 4.67 -11.00 8.08
C HIS A 689 5.87 -10.43 8.87
N THR A 690 5.72 -9.26 9.52
CA THR A 690 6.81 -8.59 10.22
C THR A 690 6.45 -8.25 11.67
N LEU A 691 5.86 -7.09 11.92
CA LEU A 691 5.55 -6.59 13.26
C LEU A 691 4.10 -6.14 13.35
N GLU A 692 3.30 -6.86 14.13
CA GLU A 692 1.99 -6.44 14.59
C GLU A 692 2.08 -5.69 15.93
N TYR A 693 0.96 -5.25 16.48
CA TYR A 693 0.97 -4.46 17.72
C TYR A 693 1.58 -5.19 18.91
N ALA A 694 1.35 -6.51 19.03
CA ALA A 694 1.95 -7.30 20.09
C ALA A 694 3.47 -7.39 19.93
N GLU A 695 3.97 -7.63 18.73
CA GLU A 695 5.41 -7.66 18.44
C GLU A 695 6.05 -6.27 18.64
N MET A 696 5.37 -5.19 18.24
CA MET A 696 5.83 -3.82 18.51
C MET A 696 5.93 -3.54 20.02
N ALA A 697 4.90 -3.91 20.78
CA ALA A 697 4.90 -3.76 22.23
C ALA A 697 6.05 -4.53 22.89
N ASN A 698 6.29 -5.78 22.44
CA ASN A 698 7.30 -6.69 23.01
C ASN A 698 8.73 -6.35 22.63
N MET A 699 8.96 -5.80 21.42
CA MET A 699 10.30 -5.65 20.88
C MET A 699 10.75 -4.18 20.76
N LEU A 700 9.83 -3.22 20.61
CA LEU A 700 10.16 -1.82 20.40
C LEU A 700 9.72 -0.90 21.55
N ILE A 701 8.64 -1.23 22.24
CA ILE A 701 8.15 -0.47 23.40
C ILE A 701 8.75 -1.01 24.69
N PHE A 702 8.77 -2.33 24.89
CA PHE A 702 9.42 -2.98 26.03
C PHE A 702 10.84 -2.42 26.26
N PRO A 703 11.31 -2.18 27.52
CA PRO A 703 10.70 -2.47 28.82
C PRO A 703 9.84 -1.33 29.40
N ARG A 704 9.44 -0.37 28.57
CA ARG A 704 8.54 0.72 28.96
C ARG A 704 7.14 0.19 29.26
N PRO A 705 6.39 0.80 30.21
CA PRO A 705 5.01 0.39 30.45
C PRO A 705 4.13 0.53 29.22
N PHE A 706 3.27 -0.47 29.00
CA PHE A 706 2.34 -0.54 27.90
C PHE A 706 0.96 -1.01 28.37
N MET A 707 -0.10 -0.30 27.99
CA MET A 707 -1.46 -0.63 28.38
C MET A 707 -2.40 -0.68 27.18
N VAL A 708 -3.37 -1.58 27.22
CA VAL A 708 -4.49 -1.64 26.29
C VAL A 708 -5.78 -1.31 27.04
N GLU A 709 -6.58 -0.41 26.48
CA GLU A 709 -7.93 -0.09 26.94
C GLU A 709 -8.92 -0.42 25.82
N HIS A 710 -9.89 -1.32 26.07
CA HIS A 710 -10.80 -1.79 25.05
C HIS A 710 -12.19 -2.11 25.62
N GLY A 711 -13.25 -1.66 24.95
CA GLY A 711 -14.62 -1.98 25.28
C GLY A 711 -15.08 -3.30 24.67
N LYS A 712 -15.67 -4.19 25.47
CA LYS A 712 -16.20 -5.48 24.99
C LYS A 712 -17.30 -5.35 23.92
N LYS A 713 -17.95 -4.19 23.85
CA LYS A 713 -18.97 -3.86 22.84
C LYS A 713 -18.41 -2.98 21.70
N ASP A 714 -17.09 -2.86 21.61
CA ASP A 714 -16.45 -2.11 20.54
C ASP A 714 -16.51 -2.90 19.22
N GLY A 715 -17.11 -2.29 18.19
CA GLY A 715 -17.24 -2.92 16.87
C GLY A 715 -15.93 -2.91 16.03
N ILE A 716 -14.87 -2.23 16.51
CA ILE A 716 -13.59 -2.16 15.76
C ILE A 716 -12.89 -3.52 15.74
N ALA A 717 -12.88 -4.25 16.85
CA ALA A 717 -12.35 -5.60 16.91
C ALA A 717 -13.18 -6.50 17.85
N PRO A 718 -13.38 -7.78 17.50
CA PRO A 718 -13.96 -8.73 18.43
C PRO A 718 -13.09 -8.86 19.71
N PRO A 719 -13.70 -9.00 20.91
CA PRO A 719 -12.97 -9.17 22.16
C PRO A 719 -11.88 -10.25 22.12
N GLY A 720 -12.18 -11.41 21.52
CA GLY A 720 -11.22 -12.52 21.40
C GLY A 720 -9.97 -12.19 20.60
N TRP A 721 -10.04 -11.27 19.62
CA TRP A 721 -8.83 -10.82 18.88
C TRP A 721 -7.93 -9.96 19.76
N VAL A 722 -8.55 -9.07 20.56
CA VAL A 722 -7.83 -8.21 21.49
C VAL A 722 -7.17 -9.05 22.59
N GLU A 723 -7.87 -10.01 23.15
CA GLU A 723 -7.36 -10.92 24.16
C GLU A 723 -6.20 -11.76 23.65
N HIS A 724 -6.32 -12.32 22.44
CA HIS A 724 -5.26 -13.11 21.80
C HIS A 724 -3.97 -12.29 21.62
N GLU A 725 -4.09 -11.09 21.05
CA GLU A 725 -2.94 -10.20 20.85
C GLU A 725 -2.32 -9.73 22.18
N TYR A 726 -3.18 -9.35 23.16
CA TYR A 726 -2.69 -8.87 24.43
C TYR A 726 -2.02 -9.99 25.27
N GLU A 727 -2.49 -11.24 25.15
CA GLU A 727 -1.85 -12.37 25.84
C GLU A 727 -0.39 -12.57 25.45
N LYS A 728 -0.01 -12.27 24.19
CA LYS A 728 1.39 -12.26 23.74
C LYS A 728 2.20 -11.21 24.50
N VAL A 729 1.64 -10.01 24.71
CA VAL A 729 2.27 -8.93 25.47
C VAL A 729 2.41 -9.30 26.94
N ARG A 730 1.31 -9.76 27.56
CA ARG A 730 1.27 -10.15 28.97
C ARG A 730 2.31 -11.24 29.27
N ARG A 731 2.42 -12.26 28.42
CA ARG A 731 3.37 -13.36 28.56
C ARG A 731 4.79 -12.84 28.50
N HIS A 732 5.11 -12.03 27.49
CA HIS A 732 6.46 -11.49 27.33
C HIS A 732 6.89 -10.66 28.55
N TYR A 733 6.07 -9.69 28.98
CA TYR A 733 6.41 -8.84 30.13
C TYR A 733 6.55 -9.67 31.42
N LYS A 734 5.73 -10.71 31.61
CA LYS A 734 5.83 -11.61 32.75
C LYS A 734 7.11 -12.45 32.73
N GLU A 735 7.46 -13.03 31.58
CA GLU A 735 8.68 -13.81 31.38
C GLU A 735 9.95 -12.96 31.63
N GLN A 736 9.88 -11.67 31.33
CA GLN A 736 10.97 -10.72 31.59
C GLN A 736 10.95 -10.14 33.03
N GLY A 737 10.07 -10.63 33.91
CA GLY A 737 10.04 -10.23 35.34
C GLY A 737 9.43 -8.85 35.61
N VAL A 738 8.72 -8.26 34.65
CA VAL A 738 8.11 -6.91 34.74
C VAL A 738 6.62 -6.93 34.35
N GLY A 739 5.92 -8.03 34.64
CA GLY A 739 4.52 -8.22 34.27
C GLY A 739 3.56 -7.13 34.77
N GLU A 740 3.93 -6.41 35.85
CA GLU A 740 3.18 -5.27 36.39
C GLU A 740 3.22 -4.01 35.52
N LYS A 741 4.14 -3.96 34.51
CA LYS A 741 4.25 -2.83 33.58
C LYS A 741 3.30 -2.93 32.39
N THR A 742 2.44 -3.94 32.35
CA THR A 742 1.39 -4.04 31.33
C THR A 742 0.05 -4.36 31.97
N ASP A 743 -1.03 -3.81 31.42
CA ASP A 743 -2.43 -4.10 31.85
C ASP A 743 -3.39 -4.03 30.66
N LEU A 744 -4.50 -4.74 30.78
CA LEU A 744 -5.66 -4.68 29.89
C LEU A 744 -6.87 -4.18 30.65
N ASP A 745 -7.41 -3.03 30.29
CA ASP A 745 -8.74 -2.59 30.69
C ASP A 745 -9.78 -3.05 29.68
N HIS A 746 -10.37 -4.22 29.93
CA HIS A 746 -11.40 -4.81 29.08
C HIS A 746 -12.77 -4.50 29.69
N HIS A 747 -13.25 -3.26 29.48
CA HIS A 747 -14.46 -2.74 30.12
C HIS A 747 -15.75 -3.10 29.35
N GLU A 748 -16.92 -2.96 29.99
CA GLU A 748 -18.23 -3.33 29.43
C GLU A 748 -18.78 -2.30 28.39
N GLY A 749 -18.06 -1.23 28.09
CA GLY A 749 -18.46 -0.18 27.16
C GLY A 749 -18.23 -0.56 25.68
N GLY A 750 -18.51 0.42 24.81
CA GLY A 750 -18.24 0.36 23.37
C GLY A 750 -16.93 1.09 23.00
N HIS A 751 -16.95 1.80 21.87
CA HIS A 751 -15.81 2.55 21.32
C HIS A 751 -15.58 3.88 22.06
N ILE A 752 -15.23 3.82 23.35
CA ILE A 752 -15.10 4.96 24.25
C ILE A 752 -13.82 4.88 25.08
N ILE A 753 -13.41 6.01 25.66
CA ILE A 753 -12.43 6.06 26.74
C ILE A 753 -13.13 5.73 28.05
N ASN A 754 -12.63 4.74 28.81
CA ASN A 754 -13.10 4.39 30.13
C ASN A 754 -12.35 5.17 31.23
N GLY A 755 -11.02 5.15 31.15
CA GLY A 755 -10.14 5.88 32.06
C GLY A 755 -10.02 5.30 33.47
N VAL A 756 -10.80 4.25 33.82
CA VAL A 756 -10.87 3.69 35.19
C VAL A 756 -9.54 3.08 35.61
N LYS A 757 -8.95 2.25 34.77
CA LYS A 757 -7.59 1.72 35.01
C LYS A 757 -6.49 2.61 34.45
N THR A 758 -6.76 3.31 33.35
CA THR A 758 -5.80 4.13 32.62
C THR A 758 -5.26 5.28 33.46
N ILE A 759 -6.12 6.02 34.19
CA ILE A 759 -5.67 7.13 35.05
C ILE A 759 -4.76 6.65 36.18
N PRO A 760 -5.10 5.58 36.96
CA PRO A 760 -4.19 4.99 37.93
C PRO A 760 -2.88 4.50 37.32
N PHE A 761 -2.89 3.93 36.10
CA PHE A 761 -1.70 3.49 35.39
C PHE A 761 -0.77 4.68 35.06
N LEU A 762 -1.32 5.79 34.57
CA LEU A 762 -0.58 7.03 34.36
C LEU A 762 0.07 7.55 35.65
N HIS A 763 -0.69 7.62 36.75
CA HIS A 763 -0.15 8.05 38.06
C HIS A 763 0.99 7.14 38.52
N LYS A 764 0.86 5.85 38.40
CA LYS A 764 1.87 4.85 38.82
C LYS A 764 3.19 4.99 38.03
N TYR A 765 3.08 5.03 36.71
CA TYR A 765 4.28 4.90 35.86
C TYR A 765 4.89 6.22 35.41
N LEU A 766 4.18 7.33 35.60
CA LEU A 766 4.76 8.69 35.51
C LEU A 766 5.19 9.21 36.89
N ASP A 767 5.12 8.37 37.94
CA ASP A 767 5.45 8.71 39.33
C ASP A 767 4.86 10.07 39.72
N TRP A 768 3.57 10.19 39.57
CA TRP A 768 2.84 11.44 39.81
C TRP A 768 1.66 11.22 40.72
N ARG A 769 1.67 11.92 41.87
CA ARG A 769 0.52 12.03 42.79
C ARG A 769 0.31 13.52 43.08
N LYS A 770 -0.88 14.01 42.71
CA LYS A 770 -1.25 15.37 43.17
C LYS A 770 -1.32 15.33 44.69
N GLN A 771 -0.52 16.16 45.35
CA GLN A 771 -0.50 16.29 46.80
C GLN A 771 -1.80 16.92 47.32
#